data_7796ee73007b9f6677e1b442d4bc06df
#
_entry.id   7796ee73007b9f6677e1b442d4bc06df
#
_cell.length_a   1.000
_cell.length_b   1.000
_cell.length_c   1.000
_cell.angle_alpha   90.00
_cell.angle_beta   90.00
_cell.angle_gamma   90.00
#
_symmetry.space_group_name_H-M   'P 1'
#
loop_
_entity.id
_entity.type
_entity.pdbx_description
1 polymer ?
#
loop_
_entity_poly.entity_id
_entity_poly.type
_entity_poly.pdbx_seq_one_letter_code
_entity_poly.pdbx_strand_id
1 'polypeptide(L)'
;MSQATTSTGVGSSGQPHAASIADAKADGKARPARSGIGPAWTIEDAAELYQIRGWGKGFFDISPEGHVVVRPNRDPARQIDLHEVVAGVRERGFGTPVLIHFGDLLKQRLQDLHDAFAVAIRDNGYRGEYCAVYPIKVNQQRRIVEEIRHYGEPLGFGLEVGSKPELLAVLGLTGDRPDRLIVCNGFKEERYIEFTALAAKLGRTIIPVIENLAELRMILESSERLSVRPRIGVRVNLSTSGVGRWRHSSGVKAKFGLSLPEVIEVVELLKARGMADCLQLLHCHMGSQIHDIRQVSTGVNELARIYVEMVRMGAGMKYLDVGGGLGIDYDGSQTNFEFSTNYTLAEYASNVIYRIQSVCDEAGVDHPTIVTESGRAMSAQQSVLVFDVVGANRLDRFTVPANIESLVAPDQEPPRPLIDLHDAWHGVTERRLLECYHDALQARDEALSLFSLGYMSLEHRALADRLFWATCLKIREKVRHMDDAPEELQDLLATLTDTYFCNLSIFQSLPDIWAIRQLFPIMPIHRLGEQPMRHATLADLTCDSDGKIDRFVDHHDIKKALPLHDLRDGEQYLVGAFLVGAYQETLGDLHNLFGDTHVVHVKLDENGQWWIDEIVEGDTVREVLQYVHYDGSRLLADIRRECEKAVRTKAMSVGESQALLREYERGLSGYTYLECDDAALD
;
A
#
# COMPACT_ATOMS: atom_id res chain seq x y z
N MET A 1 22.62 34.51 51.05
CA MET A 1 22.23 35.82 51.67
C MET A 1 21.16 36.36 50.78
N SER A 2 19.94 36.11 51.11
CA SER A 2 19.06 36.89 52.00
C SER A 2 18.24 37.91 51.24
N GLN A 3 17.00 37.60 51.17
CA GLN A 3 15.73 38.30 51.50
C GLN A 3 15.23 39.28 50.46
N ALA A 4 14.05 39.01 49.85
CA ALA A 4 12.66 39.14 50.34
C ALA A 4 12.26 40.63 50.62
N THR A 5 11.20 41.10 49.95
CA THR A 5 9.90 41.50 50.49
C THR A 5 9.11 42.38 49.50
N THR A 6 7.91 41.99 49.20
CA THR A 6 6.57 42.61 49.37
C THR A 6 6.36 44.03 48.78
N SER A 7 5.22 44.39 48.17
CA SER A 7 3.82 44.03 48.13
C SER A 7 3.03 45.16 47.43
N THR A 8 1.79 44.87 47.07
CA THR A 8 0.61 45.73 46.81
C THR A 8 0.60 46.54 45.50
N GLY A 9 -0.43 46.63 44.71
CA GLY A 9 -1.80 46.17 44.75
C GLY A 9 -2.62 46.89 43.69
N VAL A 10 -3.67 46.21 43.23
CA VAL A 10 -4.97 46.71 42.74
C VAL A 10 -5.08 47.49 41.41
N GLY A 11 -5.86 46.94 40.50
CA GLY A 11 -6.53 47.66 39.41
C GLY A 11 -7.10 46.79 38.31
N SER A 12 -8.35 46.42 38.45
CA SER A 12 -9.23 45.63 37.58
C SER A 12 -9.44 46.20 36.18
N SER A 13 -9.57 45.37 35.18
CA SER A 13 -10.79 45.26 34.35
C SER A 13 -10.58 44.41 33.05
N GLY A 14 -11.47 43.48 32.85
CA GLY A 14 -11.94 43.11 31.54
C GLY A 14 -11.28 41.90 30.83
N GLN A 15 -11.62 40.67 31.20
CA GLN A 15 -11.52 39.50 30.34
C GLN A 15 -12.87 39.22 29.63
N PRO A 16 -12.89 38.84 28.35
CA PRO A 16 -13.99 38.06 27.85
C PRO A 16 -13.68 36.55 27.93
N HIS A 17 -14.70 35.79 28.27
CA HIS A 17 -14.77 34.39 28.54
C HIS A 17 -14.07 33.52 27.49
N ALA A 18 -13.12 32.70 27.90
CA ALA A 18 -12.76 31.45 27.23
C ALA A 18 -13.71 30.35 27.76
N ALA A 19 -14.45 29.74 26.85
CA ALA A 19 -15.25 28.56 27.14
C ALA A 19 -14.31 27.38 27.40
N SER A 20 -14.42 26.77 28.57
CA SER A 20 -13.71 25.56 28.96
C SER A 20 -14.20 24.40 28.12
N ILE A 21 -13.31 23.77 27.33
CA ILE A 21 -13.50 22.45 26.80
C ILE A 21 -13.30 21.47 27.97
N ALA A 22 -14.41 20.91 28.43
CA ALA A 22 -14.41 19.88 29.45
C ALA A 22 -13.79 18.59 28.89
N ASP A 23 -12.87 18.04 29.67
CA ASP A 23 -12.28 16.70 29.52
C ASP A 23 -13.36 15.62 29.31
N ALA A 24 -13.47 15.09 28.11
CA ALA A 24 -14.11 13.80 27.87
C ALA A 24 -13.09 12.72 28.21
N LYS A 25 -12.99 12.34 29.47
CA LYS A 25 -12.37 11.08 29.86
C LYS A 25 -13.18 9.95 29.23
N ALA A 26 -12.57 9.24 28.28
CA ALA A 26 -13.05 7.95 27.83
C ALA A 26 -13.07 7.01 29.03
N ASP A 27 -14.26 6.68 29.49
CA ASP A 27 -14.50 5.60 30.46
C ASP A 27 -14.16 4.27 29.79
N GLY A 28 -12.95 3.79 30.00
CA GLY A 28 -12.54 2.41 29.75
C GLY A 28 -13.28 1.47 30.70
N LYS A 29 -14.55 1.19 30.43
CA LYS A 29 -15.25 0.08 31.06
C LYS A 29 -14.80 -1.21 30.41
N ALA A 30 -13.93 -1.95 31.11
CA ALA A 30 -13.68 -3.36 30.82
C ALA A 30 -15.01 -4.11 30.69
N ARG A 31 -15.24 -4.74 29.54
CA ARG A 31 -16.40 -5.63 29.32
C ARG A 31 -16.32 -6.81 30.29
N PRO A 32 -17.42 -7.22 30.96
CA PRO A 32 -17.41 -8.37 31.82
C PRO A 32 -17.15 -9.66 31.02
N ALA A 33 -16.38 -10.57 31.60
CA ALA A 33 -16.10 -11.90 31.08
C ALA A 33 -17.40 -12.61 30.64
N ARG A 34 -17.51 -12.99 29.36
CA ARG A 34 -18.69 -13.66 28.80
C ARG A 34 -18.72 -15.13 29.21
N SER A 35 -19.59 -15.48 30.10
CA SER A 35 -20.03 -16.87 30.36
C SER A 35 -20.90 -17.35 29.19
N GLY A 36 -20.66 -18.54 28.68
CA GLY A 36 -21.20 -19.22 27.50
C GLY A 36 -22.63 -18.84 27.06
N ILE A 37 -22.77 -18.58 25.79
CA ILE A 37 -23.80 -18.03 24.91
C ILE A 37 -23.66 -16.49 24.84
N GLY A 38 -22.61 -16.01 24.19
CA GLY A 38 -22.50 -14.61 23.80
C GLY A 38 -23.53 -14.28 22.69
N PRO A 39 -23.87 -12.99 22.46
CA PRO A 39 -24.67 -12.61 21.31
C PRO A 39 -24.05 -13.17 20.02
N ALA A 40 -24.93 -13.60 19.09
CA ALA A 40 -24.53 -14.12 17.81
C ALA A 40 -23.59 -13.09 17.10
N TRP A 41 -22.61 -13.58 16.36
CA TRP A 41 -21.71 -12.76 15.54
C TRP A 41 -22.51 -11.90 14.56
N THR A 42 -22.11 -10.66 14.39
CA THR A 42 -22.79 -9.68 13.56
C THR A 42 -21.82 -9.04 12.55
N ILE A 43 -22.38 -8.40 11.53
CA ILE A 43 -21.64 -7.55 10.57
C ILE A 43 -20.85 -6.45 11.30
N GLU A 44 -21.39 -5.90 12.39
CA GLU A 44 -20.75 -4.89 13.21
C GLU A 44 -19.47 -5.41 13.88
N ASP A 45 -19.51 -6.66 14.37
CA ASP A 45 -18.33 -7.31 14.95
C ASP A 45 -17.25 -7.53 13.86
N ALA A 46 -17.64 -7.86 12.63
CA ALA A 46 -16.71 -7.97 11.50
C ALA A 46 -16.11 -6.60 11.13
N ALA A 47 -16.94 -5.55 11.07
CA ALA A 47 -16.49 -4.20 10.76
C ALA A 47 -15.47 -3.67 11.80
N GLU A 48 -15.68 -3.99 13.07
CA GLU A 48 -14.76 -3.68 14.16
C GLU A 48 -13.48 -4.53 14.07
N LEU A 49 -13.59 -5.84 13.82
CA LEU A 49 -12.45 -6.75 13.73
C LEU A 49 -11.44 -6.38 12.64
N TYR A 50 -11.95 -6.00 11.46
CA TYR A 50 -11.13 -5.65 10.29
C TYR A 50 -10.90 -4.13 10.16
N GLN A 51 -11.42 -3.32 11.07
CA GLN A 51 -11.27 -1.85 11.08
C GLN A 51 -11.74 -1.16 9.78
N ILE A 52 -12.67 -1.77 9.03
CA ILE A 52 -13.04 -1.31 7.68
C ILE A 52 -13.58 0.12 7.67
N ARG A 53 -14.27 0.57 8.71
CA ARG A 53 -14.77 1.94 8.80
C ARG A 53 -13.66 2.96 9.04
N GLY A 54 -12.60 2.57 9.75
CA GLY A 54 -11.42 3.40 10.02
C GLY A 54 -10.64 3.69 8.75
N TRP A 55 -10.06 2.68 8.12
CA TRP A 55 -9.27 2.84 6.90
C TRP A 55 -10.11 3.07 5.64
N GLY A 56 -11.35 2.57 5.61
CA GLY A 56 -12.27 2.70 4.48
C GLY A 56 -12.82 4.11 4.29
N LYS A 57 -12.83 4.94 5.33
CA LYS A 57 -13.27 6.36 5.30
C LYS A 57 -14.62 6.57 4.60
N GLY A 58 -15.54 5.59 4.71
CA GLY A 58 -16.85 5.58 4.08
C GLY A 58 -16.87 5.12 2.62
N PHE A 59 -15.72 4.89 2.00
CA PHE A 59 -15.63 4.31 0.66
C PHE A 59 -15.80 2.80 0.65
N PHE A 60 -15.48 2.14 1.76
CA PHE A 60 -15.62 0.69 1.96
C PHE A 60 -16.46 0.42 3.19
N ASP A 61 -17.35 -0.57 3.09
CA ASP A 61 -18.19 -1.03 4.20
C ASP A 61 -18.60 -2.50 3.96
N ILE A 62 -19.41 -3.08 4.84
CA ILE A 62 -19.92 -4.44 4.73
C ILE A 62 -21.44 -4.39 4.51
N SER A 63 -21.93 -5.14 3.51
CA SER A 63 -23.36 -5.28 3.24
C SER A 63 -24.06 -6.19 4.27
N PRO A 64 -25.41 -6.15 4.37
CA PRO A 64 -26.18 -7.06 5.20
C PRO A 64 -25.95 -8.55 4.86
N GLU A 65 -25.57 -8.85 3.61
CA GLU A 65 -25.27 -10.20 3.11
C GLU A 65 -23.88 -10.69 3.57
N GLY A 66 -23.07 -9.80 4.18
CA GLY A 66 -21.73 -10.12 4.63
C GLY A 66 -20.67 -10.02 3.54
N HIS A 67 -20.89 -9.19 2.53
CA HIS A 67 -19.92 -8.88 1.48
C HIS A 67 -19.32 -7.49 1.68
N VAL A 68 -18.08 -7.31 1.26
CA VAL A 68 -17.49 -5.97 1.17
C VAL A 68 -18.12 -5.20 0.03
N VAL A 69 -18.52 -3.96 0.30
CA VAL A 69 -19.09 -3.04 -0.69
C VAL A 69 -18.23 -1.80 -0.85
N VAL A 70 -18.18 -1.28 -2.07
CA VAL A 70 -17.49 -0.05 -2.44
C VAL A 70 -18.51 1.05 -2.69
N ARG A 71 -18.35 2.21 -2.03
CA ARG A 71 -19.23 3.39 -2.11
C ARG A 71 -18.43 4.59 -2.61
N PRO A 72 -18.29 4.80 -3.91
CA PRO A 72 -17.39 5.82 -4.46
C PRO A 72 -17.64 7.23 -3.94
N ASN A 73 -18.91 7.59 -3.70
CA ASN A 73 -19.33 8.87 -3.16
C ASN A 73 -19.79 8.81 -1.69
N ARG A 74 -19.48 7.76 -0.98
CA ARG A 74 -19.87 7.48 0.42
C ARG A 74 -21.38 7.37 0.65
N ASP A 75 -22.18 7.20 -0.42
CA ASP A 75 -23.62 7.04 -0.35
C ASP A 75 -24.01 5.56 -0.26
N PRO A 76 -24.67 5.11 0.79
CA PRO A 76 -25.12 3.71 0.94
C PRO A 76 -26.08 3.24 -0.15
N ALA A 77 -26.80 4.18 -0.80
CA ALA A 77 -27.70 3.86 -1.91
C ALA A 77 -26.97 3.57 -3.22
N ARG A 78 -25.68 3.92 -3.31
CA ARG A 78 -24.85 3.81 -4.50
C ARG A 78 -23.61 2.98 -4.16
N GLN A 79 -23.77 1.68 -4.15
CA GLN A 79 -22.70 0.77 -3.76
C GLN A 79 -22.48 -0.34 -4.81
N ILE A 80 -21.26 -0.84 -4.86
CA ILE A 80 -20.79 -1.93 -5.71
C ILE A 80 -20.43 -3.09 -4.79
N ASP A 81 -21.07 -4.24 -4.95
CA ASP A 81 -20.72 -5.46 -4.22
C ASP A 81 -19.48 -6.09 -4.84
N LEU A 82 -18.40 -6.19 -4.05
CA LEU A 82 -17.11 -6.67 -4.55
C LEU A 82 -17.14 -8.17 -4.89
N HIS A 83 -17.93 -8.96 -4.16
CA HIS A 83 -18.10 -10.38 -4.46
C HIS A 83 -18.86 -10.59 -5.78
N GLU A 84 -19.89 -9.79 -6.06
CA GLU A 84 -20.61 -9.83 -7.35
C GLU A 84 -19.71 -9.39 -8.51
N VAL A 85 -18.82 -8.40 -8.31
CA VAL A 85 -17.85 -8.01 -9.35
C VAL A 85 -16.95 -9.19 -9.72
N VAL A 86 -16.40 -9.89 -8.71
CA VAL A 86 -15.54 -11.07 -8.96
C VAL A 86 -16.32 -12.19 -9.65
N ALA A 87 -17.58 -12.43 -9.25
CA ALA A 87 -18.45 -13.39 -9.92
C ALA A 87 -18.66 -13.02 -11.41
N GLY A 88 -18.94 -11.74 -11.70
CA GLY A 88 -19.08 -11.24 -13.07
C GLY A 88 -17.79 -11.33 -13.92
N VAL A 89 -16.62 -11.24 -13.29
CA VAL A 89 -15.31 -11.46 -13.95
C VAL A 89 -15.18 -12.95 -14.32
N ARG A 90 -15.52 -13.86 -13.41
CA ARG A 90 -15.48 -15.31 -13.66
C ARG A 90 -16.46 -15.77 -14.73
N GLU A 91 -17.67 -15.21 -14.78
CA GLU A 91 -18.64 -15.48 -15.86
C GLU A 91 -18.10 -15.13 -17.27
N ARG A 92 -17.08 -14.27 -17.31
CA ARG A 92 -16.38 -13.88 -18.55
C ARG A 92 -15.14 -14.73 -18.85
N GLY A 93 -14.88 -15.76 -18.03
CA GLY A 93 -13.75 -16.68 -18.19
C GLY A 93 -12.43 -16.20 -17.58
N PHE A 94 -12.45 -15.18 -16.71
CA PHE A 94 -11.24 -14.70 -16.04
C PHE A 94 -11.20 -15.15 -14.59
N GLY A 95 -10.03 -15.66 -14.16
CA GLY A 95 -9.78 -16.11 -12.79
C GLY A 95 -9.25 -15.00 -11.87
N THR A 96 -8.96 -15.40 -10.65
CA THR A 96 -8.15 -14.63 -9.68
C THR A 96 -6.67 -15.02 -9.83
N PRO A 97 -5.72 -14.15 -9.43
CA PRO A 97 -5.89 -12.82 -8.85
C PRO A 97 -6.41 -11.79 -9.86
N VAL A 98 -7.14 -10.81 -9.36
CA VAL A 98 -7.67 -9.72 -10.18
C VAL A 98 -7.52 -8.38 -9.45
N LEU A 99 -7.01 -7.38 -10.14
CA LEU A 99 -6.93 -6.00 -9.65
C LEU A 99 -8.15 -5.22 -10.16
N ILE A 100 -8.95 -4.70 -9.25
CA ILE A 100 -10.19 -4.00 -9.58
C ILE A 100 -10.02 -2.52 -9.36
N HIS A 101 -10.24 -1.73 -10.41
CA HIS A 101 -10.19 -0.27 -10.40
C HIS A 101 -11.59 0.35 -10.40
N PHE A 102 -11.82 1.29 -9.49
CA PHE A 102 -13.06 2.04 -9.35
C PHE A 102 -12.85 3.49 -9.80
N GLY A 103 -13.13 3.79 -11.08
CA GLY A 103 -12.92 5.12 -11.66
C GLY A 103 -13.72 6.22 -10.96
N ASP A 104 -14.94 5.91 -10.47
CA ASP A 104 -15.77 6.86 -9.74
C ASP A 104 -15.19 7.21 -8.36
N LEU A 105 -14.48 6.28 -7.72
CA LEU A 105 -13.76 6.54 -6.48
C LEU A 105 -12.57 7.47 -6.73
N LEU A 106 -11.82 7.23 -7.81
CA LEU A 106 -10.75 8.13 -8.25
C LEU A 106 -11.27 9.55 -8.49
N LYS A 107 -12.38 9.68 -9.24
CA LYS A 107 -13.07 10.96 -9.47
C LYS A 107 -13.39 11.67 -8.16
N GLN A 108 -13.99 10.97 -7.19
CA GLN A 108 -14.33 11.55 -5.89
C GLN A 108 -13.09 12.01 -5.12
N ARG A 109 -11.98 11.25 -5.17
CA ARG A 109 -10.73 11.64 -4.49
C ARG A 109 -10.14 12.92 -5.08
N LEU A 110 -10.18 13.09 -6.39
CA LEU A 110 -9.74 14.35 -7.04
C LEU A 110 -10.62 15.51 -6.60
N GLN A 111 -11.94 15.30 -6.55
CA GLN A 111 -12.89 16.31 -6.07
C GLN A 111 -12.64 16.67 -4.60
N ASP A 112 -12.48 15.67 -3.71
CA ASP A 112 -12.20 15.88 -2.29
C ASP A 112 -10.95 16.75 -2.08
N LEU A 113 -9.89 16.48 -2.86
CA LEU A 113 -8.64 17.25 -2.78
C LEU A 113 -8.83 18.70 -3.23
N HIS A 114 -9.50 18.90 -4.36
CA HIS A 114 -9.83 20.24 -4.87
C HIS A 114 -10.68 21.03 -3.85
N ASP A 115 -11.74 20.43 -3.35
CA ASP A 115 -12.68 21.08 -2.44
C ASP A 115 -12.03 21.46 -1.11
N ALA A 116 -11.15 20.62 -0.58
CA ALA A 116 -10.41 20.93 0.64
C ALA A 116 -9.55 22.20 0.47
N PHE A 117 -8.85 22.33 -0.65
CA PHE A 117 -8.09 23.55 -0.95
C PHE A 117 -8.98 24.75 -1.28
N ALA A 118 -10.07 24.56 -2.02
CA ALA A 118 -11.02 25.63 -2.33
C ALA A 118 -11.66 26.22 -1.06
N VAL A 119 -12.02 25.35 -0.10
CA VAL A 119 -12.52 25.77 1.23
C VAL A 119 -11.42 26.52 1.99
N ALA A 120 -10.21 25.99 2.05
CA ALA A 120 -9.10 26.61 2.77
C ALA A 120 -8.74 28.00 2.18
N ILE A 121 -8.71 28.13 0.84
CA ILE A 121 -8.50 29.41 0.13
C ILE A 121 -9.55 30.45 0.54
N ARG A 122 -10.82 30.06 0.46
CA ARG A 122 -11.95 30.95 0.79
C ARG A 122 -11.90 31.37 2.26
N ASP A 123 -11.74 30.42 3.17
CA ASP A 123 -11.86 30.66 4.61
C ASP A 123 -10.69 31.48 5.16
N ASN A 124 -9.50 31.40 4.55
CA ASN A 124 -8.35 32.24 4.88
C ASN A 124 -8.29 33.56 4.07
N GLY A 125 -9.15 33.74 3.06
CA GLY A 125 -9.05 34.90 2.16
C GLY A 125 -7.75 34.92 1.35
N TYR A 126 -7.26 33.74 0.97
CA TYR A 126 -6.05 33.59 0.16
C TYR A 126 -6.29 34.15 -1.25
N ARG A 127 -5.34 34.91 -1.79
CA ARG A 127 -5.50 35.64 -3.07
C ARG A 127 -4.91 34.90 -4.28
N GLY A 128 -4.17 33.81 -4.05
CA GLY A 128 -3.64 32.94 -5.10
C GLY A 128 -4.61 31.80 -5.46
N GLU A 129 -4.19 30.96 -6.37
CA GLU A 129 -4.94 29.82 -6.87
C GLU A 129 -4.36 28.50 -6.35
N TYR A 130 -5.06 27.40 -6.60
CA TYR A 130 -4.60 26.03 -6.34
C TYR A 130 -4.63 25.19 -7.62
N CYS A 131 -3.57 24.40 -7.83
CA CYS A 131 -3.47 23.44 -8.92
C CYS A 131 -2.80 22.16 -8.41
N ALA A 132 -3.47 21.02 -8.46
CA ALA A 132 -2.80 19.76 -8.27
C ALA A 132 -2.16 19.29 -9.58
N VAL A 133 -0.97 18.69 -9.50
CA VAL A 133 -0.34 17.99 -10.62
C VAL A 133 -0.14 16.53 -10.22
N TYR A 134 -0.71 15.61 -10.99
CA TYR A 134 -0.58 14.18 -10.69
C TYR A 134 0.75 13.62 -11.19
N PRO A 135 1.61 13.08 -10.29
CA PRO A 135 2.83 12.41 -10.71
C PRO A 135 2.50 11.04 -11.28
N ILE A 136 2.66 10.90 -12.61
CA ILE A 136 2.21 9.66 -13.28
C ILE A 136 2.95 8.41 -12.82
N LYS A 137 4.16 8.53 -12.27
CA LYS A 137 4.92 7.42 -11.65
C LYS A 137 4.17 6.68 -10.55
N VAL A 138 3.18 7.32 -9.90
CA VAL A 138 2.44 6.74 -8.79
C VAL A 138 1.52 5.61 -9.26
N ASN A 139 0.86 5.81 -10.38
CA ASN A 139 0.25 4.77 -11.19
C ASN A 139 0.24 5.26 -12.65
N GLN A 140 1.12 4.68 -13.46
CA GLN A 140 1.39 5.13 -14.84
C GLN A 140 0.58 4.36 -15.89
N GLN A 141 -0.33 3.50 -15.48
CA GLN A 141 -1.25 2.81 -16.39
C GLN A 141 -2.03 3.84 -17.21
N ARG A 142 -2.07 3.64 -18.54
CA ARG A 142 -2.67 4.61 -19.46
C ARG A 142 -4.08 5.02 -19.04
N ARG A 143 -4.91 4.04 -18.70
CA ARG A 143 -6.32 4.28 -18.32
C ARG A 143 -6.42 5.16 -17.09
N ILE A 144 -5.59 4.96 -16.08
CA ILE A 144 -5.58 5.76 -14.85
C ILE A 144 -5.17 7.20 -15.13
N VAL A 145 -4.12 7.40 -15.94
CA VAL A 145 -3.66 8.73 -16.31
C VAL A 145 -4.71 9.47 -17.16
N GLU A 146 -5.38 8.77 -18.08
CA GLU A 146 -6.50 9.32 -18.88
C GLU A 146 -7.68 9.71 -17.99
N GLU A 147 -8.07 8.90 -17.03
CA GLU A 147 -9.15 9.19 -16.09
C GLU A 147 -8.81 10.38 -15.17
N ILE A 148 -7.58 10.43 -14.62
CA ILE A 148 -7.13 11.58 -13.82
C ILE A 148 -7.14 12.86 -14.66
N ARG A 149 -6.66 12.79 -15.90
CA ARG A 149 -6.74 13.92 -16.81
C ARG A 149 -8.20 14.34 -17.05
N HIS A 150 -9.08 13.39 -17.38
CA HIS A 150 -10.48 13.65 -17.67
C HIS A 150 -11.23 14.27 -16.47
N TYR A 151 -11.13 13.65 -15.31
CA TYR A 151 -11.79 14.11 -14.08
C TYR A 151 -11.14 15.36 -13.48
N GLY A 152 -9.83 15.52 -13.63
CA GLY A 152 -9.06 16.67 -13.15
C GLY A 152 -9.20 17.91 -14.05
N GLU A 153 -9.63 17.74 -15.31
CA GLU A 153 -9.76 18.85 -16.26
C GLU A 153 -10.67 19.99 -15.77
N PRO A 154 -11.91 19.74 -15.30
CA PRO A 154 -12.76 20.77 -14.74
C PRO A 154 -12.19 21.43 -13.49
N LEU A 155 -11.31 20.71 -12.76
CA LEU A 155 -10.69 21.16 -11.51
C LEU A 155 -9.38 21.95 -11.75
N GLY A 156 -8.95 22.10 -12.99
CA GLY A 156 -7.72 22.81 -13.33
C GLY A 156 -6.43 22.01 -13.09
N PHE A 157 -6.52 20.69 -12.88
CA PHE A 157 -5.37 19.84 -12.55
C PHE A 157 -4.44 19.63 -13.75
N GLY A 158 -3.13 19.49 -13.44
CA GLY A 158 -2.06 19.16 -14.37
C GLY A 158 -1.44 17.80 -14.10
N LEU A 159 -0.29 17.56 -14.73
CA LEU A 159 0.47 16.31 -14.60
C LEU A 159 1.93 16.60 -14.23
N GLU A 160 2.56 15.68 -13.50
CA GLU A 160 3.99 15.71 -13.22
C GLU A 160 4.65 14.49 -13.87
N VAL A 161 5.86 14.70 -14.38
CA VAL A 161 6.68 13.69 -15.05
C VAL A 161 8.11 13.71 -14.50
N GLY A 162 8.67 12.53 -14.24
CA GLY A 162 10.03 12.36 -13.70
C GLY A 162 11.03 11.74 -14.67
N SER A 163 10.60 11.41 -15.91
CA SER A 163 11.44 10.77 -16.90
C SER A 163 11.06 11.14 -18.34
N LYS A 164 11.96 10.86 -19.31
CA LYS A 164 11.67 11.09 -20.72
C LYS A 164 10.50 10.24 -21.26
N PRO A 165 10.38 8.94 -20.97
CA PRO A 165 9.21 8.18 -21.37
C PRO A 165 7.88 8.75 -20.83
N GLU A 166 7.87 9.17 -19.57
CA GLU A 166 6.68 9.82 -18.97
C GLU A 166 6.34 11.14 -19.67
N LEU A 167 7.36 11.97 -19.99
CA LEU A 167 7.16 13.21 -20.73
C LEU A 167 6.54 12.96 -22.11
N LEU A 168 7.04 11.96 -22.85
CA LEU A 168 6.49 11.62 -24.17
C LEU A 168 5.04 11.17 -24.08
N ALA A 169 4.71 10.33 -23.10
CA ALA A 169 3.33 9.88 -22.84
C ALA A 169 2.42 11.07 -22.54
N VAL A 170 2.80 11.95 -21.61
CA VAL A 170 2.00 13.11 -21.20
C VAL A 170 1.83 14.11 -22.35
N LEU A 171 2.87 14.40 -23.13
CA LEU A 171 2.75 15.28 -24.29
C LEU A 171 1.78 14.72 -25.33
N GLY A 172 1.76 13.41 -25.55
CA GLY A 172 0.81 12.75 -26.44
C GLY A 172 -0.63 12.83 -25.92
N LEU A 173 -0.83 12.58 -24.63
CA LEU A 173 -2.16 12.56 -23.99
C LEU A 173 -2.80 13.94 -23.84
N THR A 174 -2.02 15.02 -23.71
CA THR A 174 -2.51 16.37 -23.39
C THR A 174 -2.59 17.31 -24.58
N GLY A 175 -2.62 16.79 -25.82
CA GLY A 175 -2.62 17.56 -27.08
C GLY A 175 -3.71 18.62 -27.20
N ASP A 176 -4.86 18.35 -26.68
CA ASP A 176 -6.08 19.16 -26.72
C ASP A 176 -6.14 20.25 -25.63
N ARG A 177 -5.27 20.18 -24.60
CA ARG A 177 -5.26 21.13 -23.47
C ARG A 177 -3.86 21.68 -23.20
N PRO A 178 -3.37 22.58 -24.08
CA PRO A 178 -2.02 23.14 -23.97
C PRO A 178 -1.83 24.03 -22.72
N ASP A 179 -2.90 24.53 -22.14
CA ASP A 179 -2.94 25.41 -20.98
C ASP A 179 -2.64 24.69 -19.66
N ARG A 180 -2.81 23.36 -19.61
CA ARG A 180 -2.60 22.59 -18.38
C ARG A 180 -1.12 22.52 -18.00
N LEU A 181 -0.88 22.66 -16.68
CA LEU A 181 0.47 22.65 -16.13
C LEU A 181 1.11 21.25 -16.25
N ILE A 182 2.31 21.20 -16.82
CA ILE A 182 3.16 20.02 -16.82
C ILE A 182 4.44 20.36 -16.04
N VAL A 183 4.62 19.72 -14.88
CA VAL A 183 5.82 19.87 -14.06
C VAL A 183 6.78 18.73 -14.41
N CYS A 184 8.02 19.08 -14.71
CA CYS A 184 9.05 18.11 -15.12
C CYS A 184 10.12 18.00 -14.04
N ASN A 185 9.99 17.03 -13.15
CA ASN A 185 10.97 16.69 -12.11
C ASN A 185 12.01 15.65 -12.59
N GLY A 186 12.81 15.17 -11.66
CA GLY A 186 13.80 14.12 -11.92
C GLY A 186 15.01 14.58 -12.72
N PHE A 187 15.95 13.67 -12.98
CA PHE A 187 17.17 13.94 -13.72
C PHE A 187 16.89 14.13 -15.22
N LYS A 188 17.44 15.21 -15.80
CA LYS A 188 17.19 15.59 -17.19
C LYS A 188 18.49 15.57 -18.01
N GLU A 189 18.42 14.91 -19.15
CA GLU A 189 19.44 14.95 -20.19
C GLU A 189 19.13 16.05 -21.23
N GLU A 190 20.09 16.34 -22.11
CA GLU A 190 19.95 17.38 -23.13
C GLU A 190 18.72 17.20 -24.03
N ARG A 191 18.45 15.97 -24.50
CA ARG A 191 17.25 15.68 -25.33
C ARG A 191 15.94 15.88 -24.57
N TYR A 192 15.91 15.52 -23.29
CA TYR A 192 14.76 15.77 -22.46
C TYR A 192 14.44 17.27 -22.40
N ILE A 193 15.46 18.08 -22.14
CA ILE A 193 15.35 19.54 -22.07
C ILE A 193 14.94 20.14 -23.43
N GLU A 194 15.50 19.61 -24.53
CA GLU A 194 15.09 20.01 -25.87
C GLU A 194 13.60 19.74 -26.13
N PHE A 195 13.07 18.58 -25.71
CA PHE A 195 11.63 18.29 -25.78
C PHE A 195 10.79 19.31 -24.99
N THR A 196 11.22 19.72 -23.79
CA THR A 196 10.48 20.73 -23.01
C THR A 196 10.45 22.08 -23.73
N ALA A 197 11.57 22.49 -24.35
CA ALA A 197 11.64 23.73 -25.12
C ALA A 197 10.76 23.67 -26.40
N LEU A 198 10.75 22.55 -27.11
CA LEU A 198 9.88 22.34 -28.27
C LEU A 198 8.40 22.28 -27.88
N ALA A 199 8.08 21.64 -26.75
CA ALA A 199 6.72 21.61 -26.20
C ALA A 199 6.24 23.01 -25.83
N ALA A 200 7.11 23.87 -25.30
CA ALA A 200 6.78 25.28 -25.05
C ALA A 200 6.45 26.03 -26.36
N LYS A 201 7.10 25.72 -27.48
CA LYS A 201 6.74 26.28 -28.82
C LYS A 201 5.37 25.81 -29.31
N LEU A 202 4.92 24.61 -28.90
CA LEU A 202 3.56 24.15 -29.16
C LEU A 202 2.52 24.82 -28.26
N GLY A 203 2.92 25.79 -27.44
CA GLY A 203 2.04 26.50 -26.54
C GLY A 203 1.79 25.81 -25.21
N ARG A 204 2.54 24.73 -24.88
CA ARG A 204 2.36 23.99 -23.62
C ARG A 204 2.80 24.81 -22.41
N THR A 205 2.07 24.70 -21.33
CA THR A 205 2.46 25.21 -20.01
C THR A 205 3.34 24.16 -19.32
N ILE A 206 4.59 24.12 -19.71
CA ILE A 206 5.58 23.12 -19.24
C ILE A 206 6.71 23.81 -18.48
N ILE A 207 7.05 23.27 -17.31
CA ILE A 207 8.09 23.81 -16.41
C ILE A 207 9.09 22.71 -16.05
N PRO A 208 10.29 22.68 -16.68
CA PRO A 208 11.39 21.87 -16.20
C PRO A 208 11.88 22.41 -14.86
N VAL A 209 11.90 21.55 -13.84
CA VAL A 209 12.37 21.85 -12.49
C VAL A 209 13.83 21.41 -12.35
N ILE A 210 14.74 22.33 -12.10
CA ILE A 210 16.17 22.07 -12.00
C ILE A 210 16.48 21.29 -10.71
N GLU A 211 17.13 20.15 -10.86
CA GLU A 211 17.61 19.30 -9.77
C GLU A 211 19.11 19.50 -9.49
N ASN A 212 19.83 20.12 -10.42
CA ASN A 212 21.25 20.48 -10.33
C ASN A 212 21.59 21.63 -11.30
N LEU A 213 22.73 22.31 -11.06
CA LEU A 213 23.14 23.47 -11.87
C LEU A 213 23.48 23.14 -13.33
N ALA A 214 23.87 21.90 -13.66
CA ALA A 214 24.13 21.51 -15.02
C ALA A 214 22.85 21.55 -15.88
N GLU A 215 21.70 21.20 -15.32
CA GLU A 215 20.42 21.29 -16.01
C GLU A 215 20.05 22.72 -16.40
N LEU A 216 20.35 23.71 -15.54
CA LEU A 216 20.16 25.13 -15.91
C LEU A 216 20.94 25.52 -17.15
N ARG A 217 22.22 25.11 -17.25
CA ARG A 217 23.04 25.39 -18.40
C ARG A 217 22.47 24.82 -19.69
N MET A 218 22.06 23.56 -19.65
CA MET A 218 21.39 22.89 -20.77
C MET A 218 20.10 23.58 -21.19
N ILE A 219 19.28 24.03 -20.22
CA ILE A 219 18.03 24.80 -20.49
C ILE A 219 18.37 26.11 -21.24
N LEU A 220 19.38 26.85 -20.77
CA LEU A 220 19.76 28.12 -21.35
C LEU A 220 20.32 27.94 -22.79
N GLU A 221 21.19 26.97 -23.01
CA GLU A 221 21.74 26.62 -24.31
C GLU A 221 20.65 26.19 -25.31
N SER A 222 19.73 25.30 -24.86
CA SER A 222 18.61 24.87 -25.70
C SER A 222 17.64 26.01 -26.01
N SER A 223 17.39 26.88 -25.04
CA SER A 223 16.51 28.04 -25.19
C SER A 223 17.07 29.05 -26.20
N GLU A 224 18.37 29.30 -26.16
CA GLU A 224 19.05 30.17 -27.12
C GLU A 224 19.03 29.57 -28.53
N ARG A 225 19.44 28.30 -28.68
CA ARG A 225 19.44 27.58 -29.95
C ARG A 225 18.07 27.51 -30.61
N LEU A 226 17.02 27.29 -29.83
CA LEU A 226 15.65 27.15 -30.30
C LEU A 226 14.87 28.49 -30.30
N SER A 227 15.47 29.60 -29.85
CA SER A 227 14.82 30.92 -29.72
C SER A 227 13.48 30.82 -28.91
N VAL A 228 13.54 30.16 -27.75
CA VAL A 228 12.40 29.99 -26.81
C VAL A 228 12.73 30.67 -25.50
N ARG A 229 11.76 31.39 -24.96
CA ARG A 229 11.83 31.90 -23.59
C ARG A 229 11.23 30.87 -22.65
N PRO A 230 12.06 30.10 -21.86
CA PRO A 230 11.58 28.97 -21.07
C PRO A 230 10.85 29.44 -19.81
N ARG A 231 9.93 28.58 -19.28
CA ARG A 231 9.56 28.64 -17.87
C ARG A 231 10.47 27.68 -17.12
N ILE A 232 11.01 28.10 -15.98
CA ILE A 232 12.00 27.34 -15.21
C ILE A 232 11.46 27.17 -13.79
N GLY A 233 11.56 25.97 -13.26
CA GLY A 233 11.39 25.67 -11.83
C GLY A 233 12.73 25.37 -11.19
N VAL A 234 12.82 25.51 -9.88
CA VAL A 234 13.98 25.09 -9.09
C VAL A 234 13.52 24.27 -7.89
N ARG A 235 14.15 23.12 -7.66
CA ARG A 235 13.94 22.33 -6.45
C ARG A 235 14.97 22.73 -5.40
N VAL A 236 14.48 23.05 -4.20
CA VAL A 236 15.34 23.39 -3.06
C VAL A 236 15.34 22.27 -2.02
N ASN A 237 16.51 22.00 -1.45
CA ASN A 237 16.64 21.12 -0.29
C ASN A 237 16.37 21.90 0.98
N LEU A 238 15.28 21.54 1.69
CA LEU A 238 14.93 22.13 2.96
C LEU A 238 15.84 21.62 4.09
N SER A 239 16.05 22.46 5.10
CA SER A 239 16.78 22.09 6.33
C SER A 239 15.96 21.15 7.19
N THR A 240 14.66 21.19 7.07
CA THR A 240 13.71 20.30 7.75
C THR A 240 13.91 18.87 7.25
N SER A 241 14.49 18.01 8.11
CA SER A 241 14.66 16.60 7.80
C SER A 241 13.33 15.87 7.90
N GLY A 242 13.03 15.03 6.92
CA GLY A 242 11.91 14.10 6.98
C GLY A 242 12.03 13.14 8.17
N VAL A 243 10.89 12.71 8.71
CA VAL A 243 10.79 11.67 9.74
C VAL A 243 10.29 10.37 9.07
N GLY A 244 10.62 9.22 9.64
CA GLY A 244 10.20 7.92 9.14
C GLY A 244 11.12 7.33 8.06
N ARG A 245 10.59 6.41 7.27
CA ARG A 245 11.34 5.62 6.24
C ARG A 245 11.93 6.48 5.13
N TRP A 246 11.30 7.60 4.81
CA TRP A 246 11.68 8.50 3.73
C TRP A 246 12.53 9.70 4.16
N ARG A 247 13.10 9.67 5.38
CA ARG A 247 13.93 10.75 5.94
C ARG A 247 15.14 11.14 5.07
N HIS A 248 15.60 10.25 4.18
CA HIS A 248 16.73 10.49 3.28
C HIS A 248 16.34 11.18 1.97
N SER A 249 15.05 11.45 1.73
CA SER A 249 14.60 12.18 0.53
C SER A 249 14.68 13.70 0.66
N SER A 250 15.01 14.23 1.86
CA SER A 250 15.17 15.64 2.14
C SER A 250 16.46 15.91 2.94
N GLY A 251 16.89 17.18 3.02
CA GLY A 251 18.09 17.59 3.72
C GLY A 251 19.37 17.59 2.86
N VAL A 252 20.50 17.96 3.44
CA VAL A 252 21.81 18.19 2.76
C VAL A 252 22.33 16.99 1.95
N LYS A 253 21.89 15.78 2.26
CA LYS A 253 22.27 14.54 1.56
C LYS A 253 21.19 14.02 0.61
N ALA A 254 20.15 14.81 0.30
CA ALA A 254 19.15 14.43 -0.66
C ALA A 254 19.75 14.15 -2.04
N LYS A 255 19.23 13.15 -2.75
CA LYS A 255 19.69 12.77 -4.08
C LYS A 255 19.51 13.91 -5.11
N PHE A 256 18.47 14.73 -4.95
CA PHE A 256 18.05 15.77 -5.86
C PHE A 256 17.78 17.08 -5.12
N GLY A 257 17.86 18.19 -5.87
CA GLY A 257 17.57 19.52 -5.40
C GLY A 257 18.84 20.32 -5.03
N LEU A 258 18.73 21.61 -5.09
CA LEU A 258 19.81 22.57 -4.90
C LEU A 258 19.89 22.98 -3.42
N SER A 259 21.11 23.27 -2.97
CA SER A 259 21.37 23.98 -1.71
C SER A 259 20.99 25.45 -1.84
N LEU A 260 20.77 26.15 -0.72
CA LEU A 260 20.45 27.58 -0.75
C LEU A 260 21.49 28.43 -1.48
N PRO A 261 22.82 28.23 -1.33
CA PRO A 261 23.83 28.92 -2.14
C PRO A 261 23.63 28.73 -3.65
N GLU A 262 23.33 27.50 -4.08
CA GLU A 262 23.08 27.19 -5.50
C GLU A 262 21.78 27.84 -6.00
N VAL A 263 20.73 27.90 -5.19
CA VAL A 263 19.48 28.61 -5.55
C VAL A 263 19.77 30.10 -5.77
N ILE A 264 20.60 30.73 -4.92
CA ILE A 264 21.03 32.13 -5.11
C ILE A 264 21.82 32.27 -6.42
N GLU A 265 22.74 31.36 -6.72
CA GLU A 265 23.49 31.35 -7.97
C GLU A 265 22.57 31.27 -9.21
N VAL A 266 21.52 30.44 -9.15
CA VAL A 266 20.49 30.37 -10.20
C VAL A 266 19.83 31.73 -10.44
N VAL A 267 19.37 32.39 -9.38
CA VAL A 267 18.72 33.71 -9.49
C VAL A 267 19.66 34.75 -10.10
N GLU A 268 20.90 34.84 -9.58
CA GLU A 268 21.88 35.80 -10.06
C GLU A 268 22.28 35.56 -11.54
N LEU A 269 22.45 34.29 -11.93
CA LEU A 269 22.79 33.93 -13.30
C LEU A 269 21.65 34.29 -14.26
N LEU A 270 20.41 34.03 -13.90
CA LEU A 270 19.26 34.41 -14.72
C LEU A 270 19.05 35.92 -14.78
N LYS A 271 19.30 36.67 -13.71
CA LYS A 271 19.29 38.14 -13.67
C LYS A 271 20.34 38.70 -14.63
N ALA A 272 21.58 38.19 -14.55
CA ALA A 272 22.67 38.66 -15.42
C ALA A 272 22.39 38.47 -16.93
N ARG A 273 21.50 37.50 -17.27
CA ARG A 273 21.05 37.21 -18.64
C ARG A 273 19.74 37.93 -19.03
N GLY A 274 19.13 38.72 -18.13
CA GLY A 274 17.82 39.33 -18.36
C GLY A 274 16.66 38.33 -18.44
N MET A 275 16.80 37.21 -17.73
CA MET A 275 15.86 36.08 -17.74
C MET A 275 15.28 35.76 -16.35
N ALA A 276 15.34 36.70 -15.41
CA ALA A 276 14.83 36.47 -14.04
C ALA A 276 13.33 36.13 -14.00
N ASP A 277 12.55 36.67 -14.94
CA ASP A 277 11.12 36.38 -15.13
C ASP A 277 10.82 34.96 -15.63
N CYS A 278 11.85 34.27 -16.14
CA CYS A 278 11.74 32.85 -16.53
C CYS A 278 11.68 31.90 -15.34
N LEU A 279 12.23 32.28 -14.19
CA LEU A 279 12.19 31.48 -12.96
C LEU A 279 10.84 31.66 -12.26
N GLN A 280 9.95 30.71 -12.47
CA GLN A 280 8.52 30.84 -12.13
C GLN A 280 8.03 29.88 -11.04
N LEU A 281 8.75 28.79 -10.77
CA LEU A 281 8.30 27.76 -9.82
C LEU A 281 9.42 27.44 -8.81
N LEU A 282 9.04 27.40 -7.54
CA LEU A 282 9.86 26.84 -6.46
C LEU A 282 9.22 25.53 -6.00
N HIS A 283 10.00 24.45 -6.02
CA HIS A 283 9.58 23.11 -5.63
C HIS A 283 10.38 22.59 -4.44
N CYS A 284 9.75 21.83 -3.58
CA CYS A 284 10.41 20.94 -2.63
C CYS A 284 9.72 19.59 -2.55
N HIS A 285 10.44 18.60 -2.02
CA HIS A 285 9.85 17.30 -1.70
C HIS A 285 10.26 16.92 -0.27
N MET A 286 9.28 16.86 0.63
CA MET A 286 9.49 16.62 2.06
C MET A 286 9.49 15.13 2.44
N GLY A 287 9.15 14.25 1.51
CA GLY A 287 9.04 12.81 1.72
C GLY A 287 7.74 12.23 1.19
N SER A 288 7.54 10.93 1.41
CA SER A 288 6.30 10.22 1.10
C SER A 288 5.63 9.79 2.40
N GLN A 289 4.29 9.64 2.40
CA GLN A 289 3.54 9.16 3.56
C GLN A 289 3.88 9.95 4.85
N ILE A 290 3.75 11.28 4.80
CA ILE A 290 4.01 12.14 5.96
C ILE A 290 2.86 11.95 6.97
N HIS A 291 3.17 11.42 8.14
CA HIS A 291 2.18 11.07 9.16
C HIS A 291 1.92 12.16 10.20
N ASP A 292 2.78 13.18 10.28
CA ASP A 292 2.67 14.28 11.27
C ASP A 292 2.52 15.63 10.57
N ILE A 293 1.39 16.32 10.83
CA ILE A 293 1.08 17.66 10.29
C ILE A 293 2.14 18.71 10.66
N ARG A 294 2.84 18.55 11.80
CA ARG A 294 3.88 19.48 12.22
C ARG A 294 5.06 19.50 11.24
N GLN A 295 5.39 18.35 10.65
CA GLN A 295 6.42 18.26 9.63
C GLN A 295 6.02 19.04 8.38
N VAL A 296 4.78 18.89 7.92
CA VAL A 296 4.22 19.68 6.82
C VAL A 296 4.31 21.17 7.14
N SER A 297 3.83 21.58 8.31
CA SER A 297 3.85 22.98 8.75
C SER A 297 5.24 23.60 8.70
N THR A 298 6.24 22.89 9.22
CA THR A 298 7.62 23.39 9.29
C THR A 298 8.24 23.50 7.89
N GLY A 299 8.07 22.47 7.05
CA GLY A 299 8.62 22.46 5.70
C GLY A 299 7.97 23.52 4.80
N VAL A 300 6.64 23.66 4.85
CA VAL A 300 5.92 24.68 4.08
C VAL A 300 6.31 26.10 4.51
N ASN A 301 6.52 26.33 5.81
CA ASN A 301 6.96 27.63 6.31
C ASN A 301 8.36 27.98 5.79
N GLU A 302 9.32 27.04 5.82
CA GLU A 302 10.67 27.24 5.30
C GLU A 302 10.61 27.53 3.78
N LEU A 303 9.84 26.74 3.03
CA LEU A 303 9.66 26.92 1.59
C LEU A 303 9.06 28.28 1.23
N ALA A 304 8.04 28.74 1.99
CA ALA A 304 7.42 30.05 1.78
C ALA A 304 8.39 31.20 2.05
N ARG A 305 9.27 31.08 3.06
CA ARG A 305 10.34 32.08 3.32
C ARG A 305 11.33 32.15 2.15
N ILE A 306 11.76 31.01 1.62
CA ILE A 306 12.65 30.96 0.43
C ILE A 306 11.95 31.61 -0.78
N TYR A 307 10.68 31.29 -1.02
CA TYR A 307 9.88 31.90 -2.11
C TYR A 307 9.90 33.43 -2.03
N VAL A 308 9.60 33.99 -0.86
CA VAL A 308 9.58 35.44 -0.62
C VAL A 308 10.93 36.08 -0.92
N GLU A 309 12.03 35.47 -0.45
CA GLU A 309 13.37 36.01 -0.72
C GLU A 309 13.73 35.95 -2.23
N MET A 310 13.32 34.88 -2.93
CA MET A 310 13.53 34.81 -4.40
C MET A 310 12.74 35.92 -5.13
N VAL A 311 11.51 36.22 -4.72
CA VAL A 311 10.73 37.36 -5.24
C VAL A 311 11.48 38.68 -4.98
N ARG A 312 11.99 38.91 -3.76
CA ARG A 312 12.75 40.12 -3.41
C ARG A 312 14.05 40.25 -4.20
N MET A 313 14.68 39.13 -4.56
CA MET A 313 15.82 39.10 -5.46
C MET A 313 15.48 39.41 -6.91
N GLY A 314 14.18 39.48 -7.27
CA GLY A 314 13.69 39.84 -8.60
C GLY A 314 13.36 38.64 -9.49
N ALA A 315 13.24 37.43 -8.97
CA ALA A 315 12.73 36.28 -9.70
C ALA A 315 11.25 36.44 -10.05
N GLY A 316 10.82 35.97 -11.22
CA GLY A 316 9.45 36.07 -11.70
C GLY A 316 8.52 34.97 -11.17
N MET A 317 8.60 34.72 -9.86
CA MET A 317 7.93 33.61 -9.19
C MET A 317 6.39 33.69 -9.34
N LYS A 318 5.76 32.54 -9.65
CA LYS A 318 4.30 32.40 -9.81
C LYS A 318 3.76 31.19 -9.04
N TYR A 319 4.52 30.13 -8.97
CA TYR A 319 4.09 28.84 -8.44
C TYR A 319 4.94 28.46 -7.23
N LEU A 320 4.27 27.99 -6.19
CA LEU A 320 4.91 27.37 -5.05
C LEU A 320 4.44 25.93 -4.94
N ASP A 321 5.30 25.02 -5.35
CA ASP A 321 5.02 23.58 -5.37
C ASP A 321 5.53 22.95 -4.07
N VAL A 322 4.61 22.58 -3.21
CA VAL A 322 4.90 21.93 -1.93
C VAL A 322 5.20 20.44 -2.06
N GLY A 323 5.20 19.93 -3.29
CA GLY A 323 5.48 18.55 -3.62
C GLY A 323 4.41 17.56 -3.21
N GLY A 324 4.82 16.31 -3.07
CA GLY A 324 3.98 15.24 -2.55
C GLY A 324 4.11 15.07 -1.04
N GLY A 325 3.69 13.91 -0.57
CA GLY A 325 3.84 13.51 0.83
C GLY A 325 2.54 13.50 1.64
N LEU A 326 1.44 14.03 1.12
CA LEU A 326 0.11 13.85 1.73
C LEU A 326 -0.14 12.36 1.95
N GLY A 327 -0.27 11.95 3.22
CA GLY A 327 -0.35 10.55 3.64
C GLY A 327 -1.75 9.96 3.49
N ILE A 328 -1.79 8.64 3.51
CA ILE A 328 -3.00 7.82 3.62
C ILE A 328 -3.02 7.17 5.00
N ASP A 329 -4.19 7.13 5.59
CA ASP A 329 -4.43 6.48 6.88
C ASP A 329 -4.79 5.00 6.61
N TYR A 330 -3.74 4.16 6.45
CA TYR A 330 -3.91 2.75 6.10
C TYR A 330 -4.44 1.90 7.26
N ASP A 331 -4.22 2.30 8.51
CA ASP A 331 -4.72 1.57 9.68
C ASP A 331 -6.02 2.14 10.26
N GLY A 332 -6.45 3.32 9.79
CA GLY A 332 -7.66 3.97 10.23
C GLY A 332 -7.59 4.62 11.61
N SER A 333 -6.42 4.66 12.24
CA SER A 333 -6.24 5.12 13.62
C SER A 333 -6.21 6.65 13.79
N GLN A 334 -5.94 7.39 12.72
CA GLN A 334 -5.74 8.84 12.72
C GLN A 334 -4.69 9.30 13.74
N THR A 335 -3.54 8.62 13.76
CA THR A 335 -2.43 8.92 14.67
C THR A 335 -1.14 9.24 13.92
N ASN A 336 -0.08 9.53 14.69
CA ASN A 336 1.27 9.68 14.13
C ASN A 336 1.99 8.35 13.93
N PHE A 337 1.27 7.23 13.85
CA PHE A 337 1.84 5.94 13.48
C PHE A 337 2.30 5.96 12.01
N GLU A 338 3.36 5.23 11.67
CA GLU A 338 3.99 5.33 10.33
C GLU A 338 3.08 4.95 9.16
N PHE A 339 2.00 4.18 9.41
CA PHE A 339 0.98 3.79 8.43
C PHE A 339 -0.33 4.58 8.54
N SER A 340 -0.33 5.65 9.35
CA SER A 340 -1.48 6.51 9.59
C SER A 340 -1.16 7.97 9.25
N THR A 341 -2.07 8.88 9.56
CA THR A 341 -1.89 10.33 9.53
C THR A 341 -2.62 10.97 10.69
N ASN A 342 -1.95 11.84 11.47
CA ASN A 342 -2.57 12.55 12.57
C ASN A 342 -3.34 13.80 12.15
N TYR A 343 -3.75 13.86 10.87
CA TYR A 343 -4.46 14.99 10.29
C TYR A 343 -5.42 14.55 9.19
N THR A 344 -6.43 15.36 8.97
CA THR A 344 -7.39 15.21 7.86
C THR A 344 -6.92 15.97 6.63
N LEU A 345 -7.54 15.69 5.48
CA LEU A 345 -7.29 16.42 4.23
C LEU A 345 -7.60 17.93 4.37
N ALA A 346 -8.67 18.29 5.09
CA ALA A 346 -9.03 19.66 5.35
C ALA A 346 -7.99 20.40 6.22
N GLU A 347 -7.47 19.74 7.25
CA GLU A 347 -6.40 20.29 8.09
C GLU A 347 -5.09 20.45 7.32
N TYR A 348 -4.75 19.49 6.45
CA TYR A 348 -3.60 19.62 5.55
C TYR A 348 -3.73 20.85 4.65
N ALA A 349 -4.85 20.98 3.92
CA ALA A 349 -5.08 22.11 3.01
C ALA A 349 -5.06 23.45 3.75
N SER A 350 -5.77 23.56 4.88
CA SER A 350 -5.80 24.76 5.69
C SER A 350 -4.41 25.14 6.22
N ASN A 351 -3.63 24.16 6.66
CA ASN A 351 -2.26 24.39 7.15
C ASN A 351 -1.34 24.92 6.05
N VAL A 352 -1.37 24.31 4.87
CA VAL A 352 -0.57 24.75 3.70
C VAL A 352 -0.92 26.20 3.34
N ILE A 353 -2.22 26.49 3.16
CA ILE A 353 -2.72 27.84 2.79
C ILE A 353 -2.31 28.86 3.84
N TYR A 354 -2.63 28.61 5.10
CA TYR A 354 -2.36 29.56 6.18
C TYR A 354 -0.85 29.90 6.31
N ARG A 355 0.03 28.89 6.20
CA ARG A 355 1.48 29.11 6.33
C ARG A 355 2.03 29.98 5.21
N ILE A 356 1.66 29.69 3.97
CA ILE A 356 2.11 30.45 2.81
C ILE A 356 1.56 31.87 2.86
N GLN A 357 0.26 32.04 3.14
CA GLN A 357 -0.38 33.33 3.30
C GLN A 357 0.32 34.19 4.35
N SER A 358 0.49 33.66 5.57
CA SER A 358 1.09 34.39 6.68
C SER A 358 2.48 34.93 6.34
N VAL A 359 3.31 34.14 5.66
CA VAL A 359 4.66 34.54 5.25
C VAL A 359 4.61 35.59 4.13
N CYS A 360 3.73 35.43 3.13
CA CYS A 360 3.59 36.38 2.03
C CYS A 360 3.03 37.72 2.49
N ASP A 361 1.99 37.72 3.34
CA ASP A 361 1.39 38.93 3.89
C ASP A 361 2.38 39.72 4.77
N GLU A 362 3.15 39.04 5.66
CA GLU A 362 4.21 39.65 6.47
C GLU A 362 5.27 40.32 5.57
N ALA A 363 5.57 39.75 4.44
CA ALA A 363 6.59 40.24 3.50
C ALA A 363 6.09 41.27 2.49
N GLY A 364 4.77 41.44 2.36
CA GLY A 364 4.14 42.26 1.34
C GLY A 364 4.34 41.73 -0.09
N VAL A 365 4.39 40.40 -0.24
CA VAL A 365 4.56 39.68 -1.52
C VAL A 365 3.22 39.10 -1.94
N ASP A 366 2.95 39.10 -3.26
CA ASP A 366 1.74 38.47 -3.81
C ASP A 366 1.73 36.97 -3.53
N HIS A 367 0.51 36.44 -3.27
CA HIS A 367 0.32 35.02 -3.01
C HIS A 367 0.55 34.19 -4.28
N PRO A 368 1.40 33.13 -4.25
CA PRO A 368 1.59 32.26 -5.40
C PRO A 368 0.37 31.39 -5.72
N THR A 369 0.30 30.83 -6.92
CA THR A 369 -0.48 29.62 -7.16
C THR A 369 0.20 28.46 -6.42
N ILE A 370 -0.55 27.82 -5.52
CA ILE A 370 -0.05 26.66 -4.78
C ILE A 370 -0.20 25.42 -5.65
N VAL A 371 0.89 24.67 -5.77
CA VAL A 371 0.92 23.39 -6.48
C VAL A 371 1.16 22.26 -5.47
N THR A 372 0.44 21.14 -5.62
CA THR A 372 0.71 19.89 -4.88
C THR A 372 0.83 18.71 -5.83
N GLU A 373 1.69 17.74 -5.50
CA GLU A 373 1.82 16.52 -6.29
C GLU A 373 0.98 15.36 -5.75
N SER A 374 0.72 15.26 -4.48
CA SER A 374 -0.22 14.39 -3.71
C SER A 374 -0.71 13.07 -4.37
N GLY A 375 0.11 12.42 -5.21
CA GLY A 375 -0.30 11.30 -6.05
C GLY A 375 -0.83 10.09 -5.28
N ARG A 376 -0.16 9.70 -4.16
CA ARG A 376 -0.65 8.62 -3.29
C ARG A 376 -2.07 8.90 -2.78
N ALA A 377 -2.35 10.13 -2.33
CA ALA A 377 -3.65 10.51 -1.81
C ALA A 377 -4.74 10.56 -2.89
N MET A 378 -4.36 10.73 -4.15
CA MET A 378 -5.30 10.69 -5.28
C MET A 378 -5.67 9.24 -5.64
N SER A 379 -4.68 8.34 -5.72
CA SER A 379 -4.86 7.03 -6.36
C SER A 379 -4.95 5.84 -5.41
N ALA A 380 -4.51 5.93 -4.14
CA ALA A 380 -4.43 4.76 -3.27
C ALA A 380 -5.77 4.02 -3.09
N GLN A 381 -6.88 4.74 -2.88
CA GLN A 381 -8.18 4.15 -2.61
C GLN A 381 -8.87 3.53 -3.82
N GLN A 382 -8.46 3.86 -5.04
CA GLN A 382 -9.19 3.46 -6.24
C GLN A 382 -9.13 1.97 -6.55
N SER A 383 -8.18 1.21 -5.98
CA SER A 383 -7.93 -0.18 -6.37
C SER A 383 -8.02 -1.13 -5.20
N VAL A 384 -8.55 -2.30 -5.50
CA VAL A 384 -8.59 -3.49 -4.62
C VAL A 384 -8.03 -4.68 -5.39
N LEU A 385 -7.04 -5.35 -4.83
CA LEU A 385 -6.56 -6.63 -5.34
C LEU A 385 -7.34 -7.75 -4.67
N VAL A 386 -8.00 -8.60 -5.46
CA VAL A 386 -8.73 -9.78 -4.97
C VAL A 386 -8.04 -11.05 -5.44
N PHE A 387 -7.82 -11.95 -4.51
CA PHE A 387 -7.20 -13.25 -4.74
C PHE A 387 -7.91 -14.33 -3.92
N ASP A 388 -7.80 -15.57 -4.36
CA ASP A 388 -8.37 -16.73 -3.66
C ASP A 388 -7.33 -17.49 -2.84
N VAL A 389 -7.82 -18.22 -1.86
CA VAL A 389 -7.02 -19.13 -1.04
C VAL A 389 -7.13 -20.53 -1.62
N VAL A 390 -6.00 -21.07 -2.06
CA VAL A 390 -5.91 -22.39 -2.73
C VAL A 390 -5.63 -23.56 -1.79
N GLY A 391 -5.26 -23.27 -0.55
CA GLY A 391 -4.99 -24.29 0.45
C GLY A 391 -4.55 -23.74 1.79
N ALA A 392 -4.43 -24.61 2.77
CA ALA A 392 -3.96 -24.22 4.10
C ALA A 392 -3.07 -25.29 4.74
N ASN A 393 -1.99 -24.85 5.36
CA ASN A 393 -1.22 -25.69 6.29
C ASN A 393 -1.73 -25.42 7.71
N ARG A 394 -2.39 -26.40 8.29
CA ARG A 394 -3.04 -26.30 9.60
C ARG A 394 -2.27 -27.03 10.67
N LEU A 395 -2.16 -26.43 11.84
CA LEU A 395 -1.51 -27.03 13.01
C LEU A 395 -2.47 -27.95 13.81
N ASP A 396 -3.78 -27.80 13.68
CA ASP A 396 -4.78 -28.55 14.47
C ASP A 396 -5.01 -30.01 14.02
N ARG A 397 -4.38 -30.45 12.95
CA ARG A 397 -4.42 -31.85 12.47
C ARG A 397 -3.72 -32.86 13.38
N PHE A 398 -3.01 -32.39 14.41
CA PHE A 398 -2.25 -33.24 15.30
C PHE A 398 -3.10 -33.74 16.46
N THR A 399 -3.55 -34.99 16.37
CA THR A 399 -4.27 -35.68 17.46
C THR A 399 -3.28 -36.34 18.41
N VAL A 400 -3.56 -36.24 19.72
CA VAL A 400 -2.77 -36.92 20.76
C VAL A 400 -3.31 -38.33 20.95
N PRO A 401 -2.48 -39.36 20.92
CA PRO A 401 -2.90 -40.73 21.25
C PRO A 401 -3.30 -40.82 22.73
N ALA A 402 -4.34 -41.57 23.01
CA ALA A 402 -4.84 -41.76 24.38
C ALA A 402 -3.83 -42.48 25.28
N ASN A 403 -2.96 -43.31 24.68
CA ASN A 403 -1.92 -44.06 25.38
C ASN A 403 -0.66 -44.14 24.51
N ILE A 404 0.45 -43.62 25.01
CA ILE A 404 1.76 -43.66 24.36
C ILE A 404 2.33 -45.07 24.26
N GLU A 405 2.07 -45.90 25.26
CA GLU A 405 2.56 -47.29 25.27
C GLU A 405 2.04 -48.11 24.10
N SER A 406 0.86 -47.75 23.56
CA SER A 406 0.30 -48.39 22.35
C SER A 406 1.04 -48.06 21.05
N LEU A 407 1.96 -47.11 21.08
CA LEU A 407 2.71 -46.64 19.90
C LEU A 407 4.15 -47.20 19.84
N VAL A 408 4.53 -47.99 20.83
CA VAL A 408 5.82 -48.66 20.95
C VAL A 408 5.62 -50.16 20.87
N ALA A 409 6.59 -50.89 20.38
CA ALA A 409 6.51 -52.38 20.39
C ALA A 409 6.29 -52.90 21.82
N PRO A 410 5.51 -54.00 21.99
CA PRO A 410 5.11 -54.50 23.33
C PRO A 410 6.24 -54.81 24.30
N ASP A 411 7.45 -54.91 23.81
CA ASP A 411 8.69 -55.25 24.56
C ASP A 411 9.64 -54.05 24.70
N GLN A 412 9.23 -52.86 24.31
CA GLN A 412 10.00 -51.63 24.39
C GLN A 412 9.32 -50.58 25.27
N GLU A 413 10.11 -49.88 26.08
CA GLU A 413 9.64 -48.70 26.79
C GLU A 413 9.68 -47.48 25.88
N PRO A 414 8.66 -46.59 25.96
CA PRO A 414 8.71 -45.34 25.22
C PRO A 414 9.93 -44.49 25.61
N PRO A 415 10.62 -43.87 24.67
CA PRO A 415 11.69 -42.92 24.98
C PRO A 415 11.24 -41.85 25.97
N ARG A 416 12.08 -41.53 26.96
CA ARG A 416 11.76 -40.61 28.05
C ARG A 416 11.15 -39.27 27.57
N PRO A 417 11.67 -38.60 26.54
CA PRO A 417 11.08 -37.33 26.05
C PRO A 417 9.64 -37.47 25.58
N LEU A 418 9.21 -38.65 25.10
CA LEU A 418 7.81 -38.86 24.68
C LEU A 418 6.86 -38.92 25.89
N ILE A 419 7.33 -39.53 26.99
CA ILE A 419 6.59 -39.62 28.26
C ILE A 419 6.43 -38.18 28.81
N ASP A 420 7.52 -37.42 28.87
CA ASP A 420 7.55 -36.07 29.40
C ASP A 420 6.66 -35.12 28.57
N LEU A 421 6.64 -35.23 27.22
CA LEU A 421 5.72 -34.50 26.35
C LEU A 421 4.25 -34.85 26.59
N HIS A 422 3.97 -36.14 26.81
CA HIS A 422 2.60 -36.59 27.07
C HIS A 422 2.12 -36.13 28.46
N ASP A 423 2.99 -36.18 29.46
CA ASP A 423 2.69 -35.65 30.79
C ASP A 423 2.48 -34.13 30.78
N ALA A 424 3.31 -33.40 30.03
CA ALA A 424 3.12 -31.96 29.81
C ALA A 424 1.75 -31.68 29.20
N TRP A 425 1.34 -32.42 28.15
CA TRP A 425 0.03 -32.25 27.52
C TRP A 425 -1.13 -32.51 28.49
N HIS A 426 -1.05 -33.58 29.33
CA HIS A 426 -2.05 -33.87 30.34
C HIS A 426 -2.07 -32.83 31.46
N GLY A 427 -0.89 -32.30 31.83
CA GLY A 427 -0.71 -31.32 32.91
C GLY A 427 -1.21 -29.91 32.59
N VAL A 428 -1.59 -29.57 31.33
CA VAL A 428 -2.03 -28.23 30.93
C VAL A 428 -3.31 -27.83 31.65
N THR A 429 -3.17 -26.90 32.59
CA THR A 429 -4.25 -26.22 33.33
C THR A 429 -3.97 -24.72 33.37
N GLU A 430 -4.96 -23.90 33.67
CA GLU A 430 -4.79 -22.41 33.72
C GLU A 430 -3.68 -21.96 34.67
N ARG A 431 -3.33 -22.74 35.68
CA ARG A 431 -2.28 -22.43 36.65
C ARG A 431 -0.87 -22.88 36.23
N ARG A 432 -0.77 -23.80 35.25
CA ARG A 432 0.49 -24.44 34.87
C ARG A 432 0.82 -24.25 33.38
N LEU A 433 0.34 -23.20 32.77
CA LEU A 433 0.51 -22.97 31.31
C LEU A 433 1.99 -22.82 30.92
N LEU A 434 2.72 -21.94 31.60
CA LEU A 434 4.14 -21.71 31.36
C LEU A 434 4.99 -22.92 31.71
N GLU A 435 4.74 -23.57 32.85
CA GLU A 435 5.46 -24.78 33.26
C GLU A 435 5.30 -25.87 32.21
N CYS A 436 4.08 -26.20 31.81
CA CYS A 436 3.83 -27.21 30.77
C CYS A 436 4.42 -26.82 29.39
N TYR A 437 4.49 -25.55 29.07
CA TYR A 437 5.15 -25.08 27.85
C TYR A 437 6.66 -25.35 27.91
N HIS A 438 7.31 -24.96 29.00
CA HIS A 438 8.76 -25.18 29.19
C HIS A 438 9.11 -26.65 29.26
N ASP A 439 8.33 -27.47 29.97
CA ASP A 439 8.50 -28.90 30.01
C ASP A 439 8.40 -29.54 28.62
N ALA A 440 7.39 -29.11 27.84
CA ALA A 440 7.23 -29.60 26.47
C ALA A 440 8.34 -29.13 25.52
N LEU A 441 8.83 -27.90 25.67
CA LEU A 441 9.95 -27.38 24.88
C LEU A 441 11.24 -28.15 25.17
N GLN A 442 11.56 -28.35 26.45
CA GLN A 442 12.73 -29.12 26.88
C GLN A 442 12.69 -30.57 26.36
N ALA A 443 11.56 -31.24 26.53
CA ALA A 443 11.41 -32.63 26.09
C ALA A 443 11.50 -32.78 24.55
N ARG A 444 10.95 -31.78 23.79
CA ARG A 444 11.13 -31.73 22.33
C ARG A 444 12.59 -31.58 21.92
N ASP A 445 13.32 -30.67 22.57
CA ASP A 445 14.75 -30.43 22.28
C ASP A 445 15.61 -31.65 22.60
N GLU A 446 15.28 -32.39 23.68
CA GLU A 446 15.90 -33.66 24.00
C GLU A 446 15.59 -34.73 22.94
N ALA A 447 14.33 -34.84 22.50
CA ALA A 447 13.93 -35.73 21.40
C ALA A 447 14.70 -35.43 20.10
N LEU A 448 14.86 -34.15 19.76
CA LEU A 448 15.66 -33.71 18.60
C LEU A 448 17.13 -34.10 18.73
N SER A 449 17.70 -33.94 19.92
CA SER A 449 19.08 -34.31 20.22
C SER A 449 19.30 -35.81 20.08
N LEU A 450 18.40 -36.61 20.65
CA LEU A 450 18.45 -38.07 20.54
C LEU A 450 18.30 -38.56 19.10
N PHE A 451 17.40 -37.93 18.33
CA PHE A 451 17.26 -38.23 16.90
C PHE A 451 18.54 -37.89 16.12
N SER A 452 19.11 -36.71 16.35
CA SER A 452 20.33 -36.26 15.68
C SER A 452 21.54 -37.13 15.99
N LEU A 453 21.58 -37.74 17.17
CA LEU A 453 22.61 -38.67 17.59
C LEU A 453 22.34 -40.14 17.16
N GLY A 454 21.21 -40.41 16.53
CA GLY A 454 20.83 -41.76 16.07
C GLY A 454 20.24 -42.68 17.14
N TYR A 455 19.88 -42.15 18.31
CA TYR A 455 19.27 -42.90 19.42
C TYR A 455 17.74 -42.88 19.43
N MET A 456 17.09 -42.18 18.48
CA MET A 456 15.64 -42.11 18.33
C MET A 456 15.24 -42.40 16.89
N SER A 457 14.15 -43.15 16.68
CA SER A 457 13.61 -43.39 15.33
C SER A 457 12.88 -42.18 14.79
N LEU A 458 12.66 -42.15 13.46
CA LEU A 458 11.90 -41.08 12.80
C LEU A 458 10.44 -41.04 13.29
N GLU A 459 9.82 -42.20 13.53
CA GLU A 459 8.45 -42.30 14.05
C GLU A 459 8.35 -41.68 15.45
N HIS A 460 9.31 -41.96 16.33
CA HIS A 460 9.34 -41.36 17.67
C HIS A 460 9.62 -39.88 17.63
N ARG A 461 10.47 -39.42 16.71
CA ARG A 461 10.72 -37.99 16.50
C ARG A 461 9.46 -37.26 15.99
N ALA A 462 8.74 -37.86 15.03
CA ALA A 462 7.48 -37.33 14.53
C ALA A 462 6.40 -37.29 15.62
N LEU A 463 6.35 -38.30 16.49
CA LEU A 463 5.43 -38.32 17.61
C LEU A 463 5.77 -37.21 18.63
N ALA A 464 7.05 -36.96 18.90
CA ALA A 464 7.50 -35.88 19.77
C ALA A 464 6.99 -34.51 19.25
N ASP A 465 7.14 -34.24 17.94
CA ASP A 465 6.63 -33.02 17.33
C ASP A 465 5.09 -32.94 17.45
N ARG A 466 4.36 -34.02 17.21
CA ARG A 466 2.89 -34.03 17.36
C ARG A 466 2.46 -33.70 18.78
N LEU A 467 3.08 -34.29 19.79
CA LEU A 467 2.78 -34.07 21.21
C LEU A 467 3.09 -32.62 21.62
N PHE A 468 4.24 -32.09 21.16
CA PHE A 468 4.61 -30.70 21.40
C PHE A 468 3.59 -29.72 20.84
N TRP A 469 3.25 -29.85 19.54
CA TRP A 469 2.29 -28.97 18.92
C TRP A 469 0.87 -29.10 19.52
N ALA A 470 0.45 -30.32 19.87
CA ALA A 470 -0.82 -30.54 20.55
C ALA A 470 -0.85 -29.86 21.94
N THR A 471 0.29 -29.89 22.66
CA THR A 471 0.42 -29.17 23.95
C THR A 471 0.31 -27.67 23.76
N CYS A 472 1.01 -27.12 22.77
CA CYS A 472 0.94 -25.69 22.43
C CYS A 472 -0.49 -25.26 22.04
N LEU A 473 -1.20 -26.07 21.24
CA LEU A 473 -2.60 -25.80 20.87
C LEU A 473 -3.55 -25.80 22.07
N LYS A 474 -3.37 -26.75 23.00
CA LYS A 474 -4.16 -26.81 24.24
C LYS A 474 -3.88 -25.62 25.17
N ILE A 475 -2.63 -25.12 25.20
CA ILE A 475 -2.26 -23.90 25.90
C ILE A 475 -2.93 -22.70 25.24
N ARG A 476 -2.87 -22.58 23.90
CA ARG A 476 -3.51 -21.50 23.13
C ARG A 476 -5.00 -21.38 23.45
N GLU A 477 -5.73 -22.48 23.48
CA GLU A 477 -7.16 -22.49 23.78
C GLU A 477 -7.46 -21.90 25.15
N LYS A 478 -6.62 -22.18 26.16
CA LYS A 478 -6.80 -21.62 27.50
C LYS A 478 -6.38 -20.16 27.62
N VAL A 479 -5.26 -19.79 26.97
CA VAL A 479 -4.74 -18.42 27.00
C VAL A 479 -5.70 -17.42 26.32
N ARG A 480 -6.46 -17.83 25.30
CA ARG A 480 -7.48 -16.99 24.63
C ARG A 480 -8.54 -16.43 25.57
N HIS A 481 -8.74 -17.05 26.72
CA HIS A 481 -9.72 -16.66 27.72
C HIS A 481 -9.12 -15.90 28.91
N MET A 482 -7.83 -15.56 28.85
CA MET A 482 -7.10 -14.84 29.91
C MET A 482 -6.95 -13.35 29.54
N ASP A 483 -7.31 -12.46 30.46
CA ASP A 483 -7.15 -11.03 30.27
C ASP A 483 -5.69 -10.56 30.34
N ASP A 484 -4.81 -11.32 30.99
CA ASP A 484 -3.40 -11.00 31.20
C ASP A 484 -2.55 -12.25 31.00
N ALA A 485 -2.20 -12.54 29.74
CA ALA A 485 -1.37 -13.68 29.38
C ALA A 485 0.12 -13.29 29.47
N PRO A 486 0.97 -14.18 30.03
CA PRO A 486 2.42 -13.99 30.05
C PRO A 486 3.00 -13.71 28.65
N GLU A 487 3.98 -12.81 28.55
CA GLU A 487 4.60 -12.37 27.29
C GLU A 487 5.12 -13.55 26.43
N GLU A 488 5.77 -14.55 27.06
CA GLU A 488 6.24 -15.76 26.37
C GLU A 488 5.10 -16.57 25.73
N LEU A 489 3.92 -16.59 26.34
CA LEU A 489 2.74 -17.25 25.76
C LEU A 489 2.11 -16.41 24.66
N GLN A 490 2.21 -15.07 24.71
CA GLN A 490 1.79 -14.22 23.60
C GLN A 490 2.65 -14.46 22.35
N ASP A 491 3.96 -14.61 22.50
CA ASP A 491 4.85 -14.97 21.41
C ASP A 491 4.57 -16.37 20.86
N LEU A 492 4.24 -17.33 21.73
CA LEU A 492 3.77 -18.65 21.31
C LEU A 492 2.49 -18.54 20.48
N LEU A 493 1.51 -17.72 20.91
CA LEU A 493 0.27 -17.52 20.15
C LEU A 493 0.54 -16.98 18.75
N ALA A 494 1.51 -16.08 18.61
CA ALA A 494 1.92 -15.53 17.31
C ALA A 494 2.58 -16.60 16.40
N THR A 495 3.22 -17.60 16.99
CA THR A 495 3.85 -18.72 16.25
C THR A 495 2.82 -19.80 15.87
N LEU A 496 1.72 -19.91 16.62
CA LEU A 496 0.66 -20.92 16.42
C LEU A 496 -0.40 -20.44 15.44
N THR A 497 0.03 -19.96 14.27
CA THR A 497 -0.85 -19.53 13.20
C THR A 497 -0.90 -20.55 12.08
N ASP A 498 -2.04 -20.69 11.45
CA ASP A 498 -2.15 -21.44 10.20
C ASP A 498 -1.43 -20.65 9.07
N THR A 499 -1.04 -21.33 7.99
CA THR A 499 -0.58 -20.67 6.76
C THR A 499 -1.61 -20.93 5.68
N TYR A 500 -2.17 -19.85 5.13
CA TYR A 500 -3.09 -19.89 4.01
C TYR A 500 -2.34 -19.55 2.72
N PHE A 501 -2.33 -20.48 1.76
CA PHE A 501 -1.69 -20.27 0.47
C PHE A 501 -2.66 -19.57 -0.48
N CYS A 502 -2.22 -18.46 -1.01
CA CYS A 502 -3.03 -17.57 -1.84
C CYS A 502 -2.55 -17.61 -3.29
N ASN A 503 -3.49 -17.64 -4.22
CA ASN A 503 -3.24 -17.49 -5.64
C ASN A 503 -2.80 -16.05 -5.92
N LEU A 504 -1.53 -15.77 -5.74
CA LEU A 504 -0.95 -14.43 -5.73
C LEU A 504 0.58 -14.51 -5.87
N SER A 505 1.21 -13.48 -6.42
CA SER A 505 2.61 -13.14 -6.20
C SER A 505 2.69 -11.79 -5.48
N ILE A 506 3.26 -11.77 -4.28
CA ILE A 506 3.48 -10.52 -3.52
C ILE A 506 4.48 -9.62 -4.24
N PHE A 507 5.49 -10.21 -4.87
CA PHE A 507 6.53 -9.47 -5.62
C PHE A 507 5.94 -8.71 -6.79
N GLN A 508 4.97 -9.30 -7.50
CA GLN A 508 4.32 -8.67 -8.63
C GLN A 508 3.23 -7.68 -8.19
N SER A 509 2.35 -8.07 -7.26
CA SER A 509 1.12 -7.33 -7.00
C SER A 509 1.16 -6.44 -5.76
N LEU A 510 2.01 -6.74 -4.76
CA LEU A 510 2.14 -6.01 -3.50
C LEU A 510 3.61 -5.80 -3.11
N PRO A 511 4.46 -5.29 -4.03
CA PRO A 511 5.91 -5.20 -3.81
C PRO A 511 6.31 -4.40 -2.57
N ASP A 512 5.56 -3.39 -2.17
CA ASP A 512 5.87 -2.58 -0.98
C ASP A 512 5.75 -3.38 0.33
N ILE A 513 5.03 -4.51 0.34
CA ILE A 513 4.96 -5.38 1.54
C ILE A 513 6.34 -5.93 1.86
N TRP A 514 7.04 -6.52 0.88
CA TRP A 514 8.37 -7.10 1.09
C TRP A 514 9.48 -6.04 1.06
N ALA A 515 9.41 -5.07 0.13
CA ALA A 515 10.49 -4.11 -0.09
C ALA A 515 10.63 -3.10 1.06
N ILE A 516 9.52 -2.59 1.59
CA ILE A 516 9.51 -1.56 2.62
C ILE A 516 8.59 -1.89 3.81
N ARG A 517 8.07 -3.10 3.90
CA ARG A 517 7.16 -3.56 4.95
C ARG A 517 5.93 -2.65 5.09
N GLN A 518 5.41 -2.13 3.98
CA GLN A 518 4.17 -1.35 3.95
C GLN A 518 3.01 -2.24 4.44
N LEU A 519 2.13 -1.68 5.28
CA LEU A 519 0.87 -2.33 5.64
C LEU A 519 -0.22 -1.89 4.68
N PHE A 520 -1.03 -2.86 4.25
CA PHE A 520 -2.29 -2.64 3.56
C PHE A 520 -3.43 -3.26 4.35
N PRO A 521 -4.64 -2.69 4.35
CA PRO A 521 -5.81 -3.38 4.86
C PRO A 521 -6.05 -4.65 4.05
N ILE A 522 -6.15 -5.79 4.73
CA ILE A 522 -6.42 -7.10 4.11
C ILE A 522 -7.54 -7.77 4.91
N MET A 523 -8.57 -8.27 4.22
CA MET A 523 -9.68 -9.00 4.84
C MET A 523 -10.41 -9.88 3.83
N PRO A 524 -11.19 -10.89 4.29
CA PRO A 524 -12.12 -11.59 3.40
C PRO A 524 -13.13 -10.62 2.80
N ILE A 525 -13.52 -10.83 1.54
CA ILE A 525 -14.53 -9.98 0.88
C ILE A 525 -15.96 -10.52 0.99
N HIS A 526 -16.12 -11.71 1.55
CA HIS A 526 -17.40 -12.39 1.77
C HIS A 526 -17.42 -13.16 3.10
N ARG A 527 -18.57 -13.75 3.47
CA ARG A 527 -18.78 -14.51 4.71
C ARG A 527 -18.57 -13.70 6.00
N LEU A 528 -18.68 -12.38 5.93
CA LEU A 528 -18.43 -11.50 7.07
C LEU A 528 -19.58 -11.54 8.12
N GLY A 529 -20.71 -12.17 7.79
CA GLY A 529 -21.74 -12.53 8.75
C GLY A 529 -21.40 -13.77 9.58
N GLU A 530 -20.29 -14.46 9.31
CA GLU A 530 -19.81 -15.62 10.07
C GLU A 530 -18.61 -15.21 10.94
N GLN A 531 -18.49 -15.79 12.12
CA GLN A 531 -17.34 -15.54 12.99
C GLN A 531 -16.09 -16.21 12.42
N PRO A 532 -14.98 -15.49 12.16
CA PRO A 532 -13.73 -16.10 11.75
C PRO A 532 -13.07 -16.81 12.94
N MET A 533 -12.86 -18.12 12.81
CA MET A 533 -12.34 -18.97 13.89
C MET A 533 -10.85 -19.27 13.74
N ARG A 534 -10.27 -18.98 12.58
CA ARG A 534 -8.86 -19.22 12.28
C ARG A 534 -8.03 -17.95 12.42
N HIS A 535 -6.73 -18.13 12.63
CA HIS A 535 -5.73 -17.06 12.58
C HIS A 535 -4.61 -17.56 11.70
N ALA A 536 -4.35 -16.86 10.60
CA ALA A 536 -3.38 -17.30 9.62
C ALA A 536 -2.45 -16.17 9.16
N THR A 537 -1.26 -16.56 8.73
CA THR A 537 -0.43 -15.78 7.81
C THR A 537 -0.80 -16.17 6.38
N LEU A 538 -0.59 -15.26 5.43
CA LEU A 538 -0.82 -15.52 4.02
C LEU A 538 0.52 -15.78 3.33
N ALA A 539 0.60 -16.83 2.53
CA ALA A 539 1.76 -17.15 1.70
C ALA A 539 1.35 -17.10 0.23
N ASP A 540 2.20 -16.56 -0.62
CA ASP A 540 1.98 -16.52 -2.05
C ASP A 540 2.40 -17.83 -2.75
N LEU A 541 2.30 -17.88 -4.10
CA LEU A 541 2.69 -19.05 -4.89
C LEU A 541 4.18 -19.12 -5.17
N THR A 542 4.95 -18.08 -4.88
CA THR A 542 6.38 -18.06 -5.18
C THR A 542 7.13 -19.02 -4.25
N CYS A 543 8.30 -19.50 -4.68
CA CYS A 543 9.13 -20.37 -3.85
C CYS A 543 10.00 -19.58 -2.85
N ASP A 544 9.91 -18.25 -2.83
CA ASP A 544 10.69 -17.39 -1.96
C ASP A 544 10.09 -17.29 -0.55
N SER A 545 10.93 -17.34 0.47
CA SER A 545 10.50 -17.23 1.88
C SER A 545 9.92 -15.85 2.24
N ASP A 546 10.22 -14.81 1.47
CA ASP A 546 9.67 -13.46 1.64
C ASP A 546 8.29 -13.29 0.96
N GLY A 547 7.83 -14.29 0.18
CA GLY A 547 6.50 -14.37 -0.42
C GLY A 547 5.41 -14.63 0.61
N LYS A 548 5.34 -13.81 1.68
CA LYS A 548 4.37 -13.96 2.77
C LYS A 548 3.89 -12.62 3.33
N ILE A 549 2.68 -12.62 3.85
CA ILE A 549 2.12 -11.52 4.63
C ILE A 549 1.92 -12.02 6.05
N ASP A 550 2.74 -11.53 6.98
CA ASP A 550 2.74 -11.90 8.40
C ASP A 550 2.55 -10.66 9.32
N ARG A 551 2.13 -9.54 8.73
CA ARG A 551 1.87 -8.28 9.41
C ARG A 551 0.58 -7.66 8.84
N PHE A 552 -0.39 -7.43 9.69
CA PHE A 552 -1.71 -6.94 9.32
C PHE A 552 -2.08 -5.69 10.11
N VAL A 553 -2.96 -4.89 9.55
CA VAL A 553 -3.50 -3.68 10.19
C VAL A 553 -4.21 -4.04 11.49
N ASP A 554 -3.89 -3.30 12.55
CA ASP A 554 -4.63 -3.27 13.82
C ASP A 554 -4.77 -1.83 14.31
N HIS A 555 -5.63 -1.60 15.30
CA HIS A 555 -5.84 -0.28 15.87
C HIS A 555 -4.60 0.11 16.71
N HIS A 556 -3.78 1.02 16.20
CA HIS A 556 -2.52 1.50 16.77
C HIS A 556 -1.38 0.47 16.88
N ASP A 557 -1.51 -0.72 16.25
CA ASP A 557 -0.54 -1.79 16.36
C ASP A 557 -0.50 -2.64 15.08
N ILE A 558 0.25 -3.72 15.11
CA ILE A 558 0.42 -4.66 14.00
C ILE A 558 0.02 -6.06 14.48
N LYS A 559 -1.05 -6.62 13.88
CA LYS A 559 -1.40 -8.03 14.08
C LYS A 559 -0.40 -8.92 13.34
N LYS A 560 0.06 -10.00 13.98
CA LYS A 560 0.93 -11.01 13.36
C LYS A 560 0.15 -12.10 12.62
N ALA A 561 -1.16 -12.11 12.71
CA ALA A 561 -2.05 -13.05 12.04
C ALA A 561 -3.38 -12.40 11.70
N LEU A 562 -3.94 -12.80 10.57
CA LEU A 562 -5.26 -12.35 10.11
C LEU A 562 -6.33 -13.33 10.60
N PRO A 563 -7.41 -12.86 11.23
CA PRO A 563 -8.59 -13.69 11.48
C PRO A 563 -9.26 -14.10 10.16
N LEU A 564 -9.46 -15.40 9.95
CA LEU A 564 -10.01 -15.97 8.72
C LEU A 564 -11.04 -17.07 9.04
N HIS A 565 -11.84 -17.44 8.05
CA HIS A 565 -12.81 -18.55 8.16
C HIS A 565 -12.14 -19.87 7.77
N ASP A 566 -12.72 -21.00 8.23
CA ASP A 566 -12.35 -22.31 7.71
C ASP A 566 -12.64 -22.41 6.22
N LEU A 567 -11.72 -23.02 5.47
CA LEU A 567 -11.94 -23.35 4.06
C LEU A 567 -12.97 -24.46 3.95
N ARG A 568 -13.87 -24.36 2.97
CA ARG A 568 -14.91 -25.32 2.66
C ARG A 568 -14.63 -25.94 1.30
N ASP A 569 -14.79 -27.26 1.21
CA ASP A 569 -14.58 -28.00 -0.04
C ASP A 569 -15.55 -27.49 -1.12
N GLY A 570 -15.01 -27.18 -2.29
CA GLY A 570 -15.79 -26.67 -3.43
C GLY A 570 -16.25 -25.22 -3.34
N GLU A 571 -15.90 -24.47 -2.28
CA GLU A 571 -16.18 -23.05 -2.14
C GLU A 571 -14.89 -22.24 -2.29
N GLN A 572 -14.87 -21.28 -3.21
CA GLN A 572 -13.76 -20.36 -3.36
C GLN A 572 -13.75 -19.37 -2.20
N TYR A 573 -12.62 -19.25 -1.52
CA TYR A 573 -12.45 -18.30 -0.40
C TYR A 573 -11.65 -17.09 -0.86
N LEU A 574 -12.33 -15.94 -0.97
CA LEU A 574 -11.78 -14.72 -1.55
C LEU A 574 -11.33 -13.74 -0.46
N VAL A 575 -10.13 -13.21 -0.66
CA VAL A 575 -9.52 -12.19 0.20
C VAL A 575 -9.17 -10.96 -0.63
N GLY A 576 -9.40 -9.77 -0.08
CA GLY A 576 -9.06 -8.50 -0.70
C GLY A 576 -7.93 -7.79 0.01
N ALA A 577 -6.99 -7.21 -0.75
CA ALA A 577 -6.05 -6.21 -0.28
C ALA A 577 -6.49 -4.84 -0.81
N PHE A 578 -6.67 -3.87 0.10
CA PHE A 578 -7.28 -2.58 -0.19
C PHE A 578 -6.25 -1.45 -0.18
N LEU A 579 -6.61 -0.31 -0.78
CA LEU A 579 -5.78 0.90 -0.86
C LEU A 579 -4.48 0.69 -1.64
N VAL A 580 -4.51 -0.19 -2.65
CA VAL A 580 -3.32 -0.62 -3.42
C VAL A 580 -3.10 0.16 -4.71
N GLY A 581 -3.92 1.18 -5.01
CA GLY A 581 -3.86 1.95 -6.26
C GLY A 581 -2.62 2.83 -6.46
N ALA A 582 -1.75 2.94 -5.46
CA ALA A 582 -0.53 3.75 -5.53
C ALA A 582 0.71 2.85 -5.48
N TYR A 583 1.56 2.93 -6.50
CA TYR A 583 2.86 2.30 -6.67
C TYR A 583 2.85 0.78 -6.93
N GLN A 584 1.86 0.03 -6.49
CA GLN A 584 1.93 -1.43 -6.51
C GLN A 584 2.04 -2.00 -7.94
N GLU A 585 1.19 -1.57 -8.86
CA GLU A 585 1.25 -1.99 -10.27
C GLU A 585 2.53 -1.59 -10.99
N THR A 586 3.19 -0.52 -10.56
CA THR A 586 4.33 0.05 -11.28
C THR A 586 5.69 -0.39 -10.75
N LEU A 587 5.72 -1.03 -9.58
CA LEU A 587 6.93 -1.52 -8.91
C LEU A 587 6.99 -3.04 -8.83
N GLY A 588 6.03 -3.75 -9.43
CA GLY A 588 5.99 -5.22 -9.47
C GLY A 588 7.21 -5.82 -10.19
N ASP A 589 7.57 -7.04 -9.81
CA ASP A 589 8.70 -7.78 -10.37
C ASP A 589 8.28 -9.23 -10.69
N LEU A 590 8.83 -9.79 -11.77
CA LEU A 590 8.51 -11.09 -12.36
C LEU A 590 9.14 -12.28 -11.59
N HIS A 591 9.19 -12.24 -10.27
CA HIS A 591 9.76 -13.36 -9.49
C HIS A 591 9.00 -14.66 -9.78
N ASN A 592 9.72 -15.75 -10.07
CA ASN A 592 9.21 -17.02 -10.58
C ASN A 592 8.35 -16.90 -11.86
N LEU A 593 8.51 -15.84 -12.63
CA LEU A 593 7.77 -15.56 -13.86
C LEU A 593 6.26 -15.44 -13.68
N PHE A 594 5.79 -15.02 -12.50
CA PHE A 594 4.44 -14.52 -12.32
C PHE A 594 4.36 -13.11 -12.89
N GLY A 595 3.48 -12.91 -13.87
CA GLY A 595 3.29 -11.66 -14.59
C GLY A 595 2.21 -10.77 -14.00
N ASP A 596 1.82 -9.73 -14.75
CA ASP A 596 0.74 -8.83 -14.36
C ASP A 596 -0.58 -9.59 -14.18
N THR A 597 -1.36 -9.18 -13.17
CA THR A 597 -2.70 -9.74 -12.93
C THR A 597 -3.72 -9.18 -13.91
N HIS A 598 -4.86 -9.86 -14.06
CA HIS A 598 -6.01 -9.28 -14.75
C HIS A 598 -6.40 -7.96 -14.06
N VAL A 599 -6.73 -6.94 -14.87
CA VAL A 599 -7.19 -5.64 -14.39
C VAL A 599 -8.61 -5.40 -14.87
N VAL A 600 -9.49 -5.03 -13.94
CA VAL A 600 -10.91 -4.82 -14.21
C VAL A 600 -11.31 -3.39 -13.84
N HIS A 601 -11.81 -2.63 -14.79
CA HIS A 601 -12.32 -1.30 -14.57
C HIS A 601 -13.84 -1.35 -14.34
N VAL A 602 -14.28 -0.88 -13.18
CA VAL A 602 -15.69 -0.86 -12.77
C VAL A 602 -16.18 0.58 -12.69
N LYS A 603 -17.38 0.81 -13.19
CA LYS A 603 -18.09 2.11 -13.14
C LYS A 603 -19.45 1.97 -12.49
N LEU A 604 -19.94 3.08 -11.97
CA LEU A 604 -21.24 3.22 -11.31
C LEU A 604 -22.01 4.39 -11.89
N ASP A 605 -23.26 4.19 -12.33
CA ASP A 605 -24.11 5.28 -12.82
C ASP A 605 -24.79 6.06 -11.68
N GLU A 606 -25.53 7.10 -12.06
CA GLU A 606 -26.26 7.95 -11.11
C GLU A 606 -27.42 7.21 -10.38
N ASN A 607 -27.89 6.08 -10.94
CA ASN A 607 -28.96 5.28 -10.37
C ASN A 607 -28.45 4.19 -9.42
N GLY A 608 -27.12 4.07 -9.25
CA GLY A 608 -26.50 3.04 -8.43
C GLY A 608 -26.32 1.71 -9.15
N GLN A 609 -26.45 1.67 -10.48
CA GLN A 609 -26.11 0.47 -11.26
C GLN A 609 -24.64 0.49 -11.64
N TRP A 610 -23.96 -0.60 -11.37
CA TRP A 610 -22.55 -0.77 -11.73
C TRP A 610 -22.39 -1.72 -12.93
N TRP A 611 -21.28 -1.57 -13.66
CA TRP A 611 -20.89 -2.46 -14.74
C TRP A 611 -19.38 -2.57 -14.85
N ILE A 612 -18.93 -3.66 -15.47
CA ILE A 612 -17.52 -3.79 -15.88
C ILE A 612 -17.36 -3.03 -17.20
N ASP A 613 -16.54 -1.97 -17.17
CA ASP A 613 -16.30 -1.10 -18.32
C ASP A 613 -15.23 -1.67 -19.26
N GLU A 614 -14.17 -2.26 -18.69
CA GLU A 614 -13.05 -2.83 -19.43
C GLU A 614 -12.40 -3.93 -18.58
N ILE A 615 -11.94 -4.99 -19.23
CA ILE A 615 -11.03 -5.99 -18.67
C ILE A 615 -9.75 -5.95 -19.49
N VAL A 616 -8.62 -5.76 -18.81
CA VAL A 616 -7.29 -5.91 -19.38
C VAL A 616 -6.77 -7.26 -18.91
N GLU A 617 -6.48 -8.14 -19.85
CA GLU A 617 -5.95 -9.47 -19.52
C GLU A 617 -4.55 -9.34 -18.92
N GLY A 618 -4.27 -10.13 -17.91
CA GLY A 618 -2.93 -10.24 -17.33
C GLY A 618 -1.99 -11.00 -18.25
N ASP A 619 -0.72 -11.03 -17.89
CA ASP A 619 0.32 -11.65 -18.70
C ASP A 619 0.10 -13.15 -18.88
N THR A 620 0.23 -13.62 -20.12
CA THR A 620 0.36 -15.04 -20.44
C THR A 620 1.77 -15.56 -20.15
N VAL A 621 1.92 -16.87 -19.95
CA VAL A 621 3.24 -17.52 -19.80
C VAL A 621 4.16 -17.16 -20.96
N ARG A 622 3.63 -17.06 -22.18
CA ARG A 622 4.39 -16.68 -23.38
C ARG A 622 4.96 -15.27 -23.29
N GLU A 623 4.20 -14.31 -22.77
CA GLU A 623 4.61 -12.91 -22.62
C GLU A 623 5.70 -12.76 -21.58
N VAL A 624 5.54 -13.34 -20.39
CA VAL A 624 6.59 -13.29 -19.36
C VAL A 624 7.88 -13.98 -19.78
N LEU A 625 7.78 -15.08 -20.54
CA LEU A 625 8.94 -15.73 -21.14
C LEU A 625 9.67 -14.82 -22.16
N GLN A 626 8.91 -14.03 -22.94
CA GLN A 626 9.49 -13.07 -23.87
C GLN A 626 10.24 -11.92 -23.17
N TYR A 627 9.76 -11.44 -22.03
CA TYR A 627 10.46 -10.42 -21.23
C TYR A 627 11.88 -10.86 -20.83
N VAL A 628 12.08 -12.16 -20.61
CA VAL A 628 13.36 -12.77 -20.27
C VAL A 628 14.01 -13.49 -21.45
N HIS A 629 13.60 -13.14 -22.69
CA HIS A 629 14.20 -13.54 -23.96
C HIS A 629 14.04 -15.01 -24.38
N TYR A 630 13.05 -15.74 -23.85
CA TYR A 630 12.65 -17.03 -24.40
C TYR A 630 11.67 -16.84 -25.55
N ASP A 631 11.84 -17.62 -26.61
CA ASP A 631 10.90 -17.71 -27.75
C ASP A 631 9.99 -18.94 -27.56
N GLY A 632 8.72 -18.72 -27.27
CA GLY A 632 7.75 -19.80 -27.06
C GLY A 632 7.59 -20.74 -28.25
N SER A 633 7.72 -20.23 -29.48
CA SER A 633 7.66 -21.07 -30.70
C SER A 633 8.88 -22.00 -30.82
N ARG A 634 10.04 -21.51 -30.43
CA ARG A 634 11.27 -22.31 -30.38
C ARG A 634 11.20 -23.37 -29.29
N LEU A 635 10.71 -23.01 -28.09
CA LEU A 635 10.52 -23.95 -26.99
C LEU A 635 9.57 -25.09 -27.40
N LEU A 636 8.44 -24.77 -28.04
CA LEU A 636 7.49 -25.77 -28.56
C LEU A 636 8.14 -26.67 -29.62
N ALA A 637 8.95 -26.12 -30.53
CA ALA A 637 9.69 -26.89 -31.52
C ALA A 637 10.72 -27.82 -30.89
N ASP A 638 11.37 -27.39 -29.80
CA ASP A 638 12.34 -28.24 -29.11
C ASP A 638 11.65 -29.42 -28.40
N ILE A 639 10.54 -29.16 -27.66
CA ILE A 639 9.73 -30.24 -27.07
C ILE A 639 9.19 -31.21 -28.12
N ARG A 640 8.74 -30.69 -29.28
CA ARG A 640 8.28 -31.56 -30.38
C ARG A 640 9.38 -32.52 -30.83
N ARG A 641 10.63 -32.05 -30.97
CA ARG A 641 11.77 -32.90 -31.31
C ARG A 641 12.05 -33.98 -30.27
N GLU A 642 11.95 -33.64 -28.97
CA GLU A 642 12.10 -34.61 -27.90
C GLU A 642 10.97 -35.62 -27.86
N CYS A 643 9.73 -35.22 -28.09
CA CYS A 643 8.57 -36.13 -28.24
C CYS A 643 8.78 -37.13 -29.38
N GLU A 644 9.20 -36.69 -30.56
CA GLU A 644 9.50 -37.57 -31.70
C GLU A 644 10.62 -38.59 -31.40
N LYS A 645 11.62 -38.18 -30.65
CA LYS A 645 12.67 -39.07 -30.16
C LYS A 645 12.13 -40.10 -29.17
N ALA A 646 11.28 -39.70 -28.24
CA ALA A 646 10.66 -40.59 -27.24
C ALA A 646 9.73 -41.63 -27.93
N VAL A 647 8.94 -41.20 -28.89
CA VAL A 647 8.10 -42.10 -29.70
C VAL A 647 8.95 -43.12 -30.45
N ARG A 648 10.02 -42.70 -31.10
CA ARG A 648 10.94 -43.60 -31.86
C ARG A 648 11.60 -44.64 -30.93
N THR A 649 11.93 -44.25 -29.69
CA THR A 649 12.52 -45.15 -28.68
C THR A 649 11.49 -45.96 -27.92
N LYS A 650 10.20 -45.80 -28.21
CA LYS A 650 9.05 -46.43 -27.53
C LYS A 650 8.95 -46.06 -26.02
N ALA A 651 9.55 -44.97 -25.61
CA ALA A 651 9.40 -44.40 -24.27
C ALA A 651 8.06 -43.65 -24.10
N MET A 652 7.41 -43.30 -25.23
CA MET A 652 6.14 -42.60 -25.28
C MET A 652 5.34 -43.07 -26.49
N SER A 653 4.02 -43.15 -26.37
CA SER A 653 3.12 -43.39 -27.50
C SER A 653 2.88 -42.09 -28.29
N VAL A 654 2.39 -42.24 -29.54
CA VAL A 654 1.99 -41.07 -30.36
C VAL A 654 0.88 -40.26 -29.66
N GLY A 655 -0.08 -40.95 -29.00
CA GLY A 655 -1.17 -40.29 -28.26
C GLY A 655 -0.67 -39.45 -27.10
N GLU A 656 0.27 -39.97 -26.30
CA GLU A 656 0.91 -39.23 -25.18
C GLU A 656 1.73 -38.04 -25.69
N SER A 657 2.47 -38.21 -26.80
CA SER A 657 3.20 -37.12 -27.44
C SER A 657 2.26 -35.99 -27.87
N GLN A 658 1.12 -36.34 -28.50
CA GLN A 658 0.13 -35.33 -28.90
C GLN A 658 -0.52 -34.62 -27.69
N ALA A 659 -0.80 -35.39 -26.63
CA ALA A 659 -1.34 -34.82 -25.39
C ALA A 659 -0.37 -33.81 -24.77
N LEU A 660 0.91 -34.20 -24.62
CA LEU A 660 1.95 -33.30 -24.08
C LEU A 660 2.09 -32.03 -24.92
N LEU A 661 2.11 -32.14 -26.25
CA LEU A 661 2.26 -30.95 -27.10
C LEU A 661 1.05 -30.01 -27.03
N ARG A 662 -0.17 -30.54 -26.90
CA ARG A 662 -1.37 -29.71 -26.67
C ARG A 662 -1.32 -29.00 -25.34
N GLU A 663 -0.97 -29.71 -24.26
CA GLU A 663 -0.87 -29.11 -22.92
C GLU A 663 0.26 -28.11 -22.85
N TYR A 664 1.39 -28.35 -23.52
CA TYR A 664 2.49 -27.39 -23.58
C TYR A 664 2.09 -26.08 -24.29
N GLU A 665 1.36 -26.21 -25.42
CA GLU A 665 0.88 -25.03 -26.16
C GLU A 665 -0.22 -24.28 -25.41
N ARG A 666 -1.13 -25.01 -24.74
CA ARG A 666 -2.13 -24.44 -23.83
C ARG A 666 -1.45 -23.70 -22.69
N GLY A 667 -0.44 -24.32 -22.02
CA GLY A 667 0.30 -23.70 -20.95
C GLY A 667 1.04 -22.43 -21.35
N LEU A 668 1.58 -22.38 -22.59
CA LEU A 668 2.20 -21.14 -23.11
C LEU A 668 1.19 -20.00 -23.32
N SER A 669 -0.07 -20.30 -23.55
CA SER A 669 -1.13 -19.32 -23.81
C SER A 669 -1.98 -19.04 -22.56
N GLY A 670 -1.77 -19.79 -21.48
CA GLY A 670 -2.49 -19.66 -20.24
C GLY A 670 -1.98 -18.50 -19.38
N TYR A 671 -2.76 -18.16 -18.39
CA TYR A 671 -2.44 -17.18 -17.37
C TYR A 671 -1.24 -17.65 -16.52
N THR A 672 -0.48 -16.76 -15.92
CA THR A 672 0.72 -17.12 -15.13
C THR A 672 0.38 -17.62 -13.72
N TYR A 673 -0.85 -17.42 -13.26
CA TYR A 673 -1.38 -17.89 -11.98
C TYR A 673 -2.21 -19.15 -12.13
N LEU A 674 -2.74 -19.68 -11.03
CA LEU A 674 -3.58 -20.87 -11.05
C LEU A 674 -4.95 -20.53 -11.65
N GLU A 675 -5.30 -21.22 -12.70
CA GLU A 675 -6.62 -21.15 -13.33
C GLU A 675 -7.57 -22.11 -12.61
N CYS A 676 -8.83 -21.72 -12.40
CA CYS A 676 -9.86 -22.65 -11.95
C CYS A 676 -10.15 -23.62 -13.09
N ASP A 677 -10.13 -24.94 -12.84
CA ASP A 677 -10.49 -25.94 -13.84
C ASP A 677 -11.89 -25.65 -14.40
N ASP A 678 -11.99 -25.52 -15.73
CA ASP A 678 -13.26 -25.38 -16.46
C ASP A 678 -14.22 -26.57 -16.29
N ALA A 679 -13.83 -27.60 -15.55
CA ALA A 679 -14.62 -28.83 -15.34
C ALA A 679 -15.90 -28.64 -14.50
N ALA A 680 -16.20 -27.41 -14.03
CA ALA A 680 -17.40 -27.10 -13.24
C ALA A 680 -18.47 -26.31 -14.03
N LEU A 681 -18.22 -26.02 -15.32
CA LEU A 681 -19.14 -25.24 -16.16
C LEU A 681 -19.84 -26.09 -17.26
N ASP A 682 -19.60 -27.44 -17.33
CA ASP A 682 -20.34 -28.37 -18.19
C ASP A 682 -21.50 -29.09 -17.47
#